data_d6df3d35ce71503b6f18eefc5d2b2fca
#
_entry.id   d6df3d35ce71503b6f18eefc5d2b2fca
#
_cell.length_a   1.000
_cell.length_b   1.000
_cell.length_c   1.000
_cell.angle_alpha   90.00
_cell.angle_beta   90.00
_cell.angle_gamma   90.00
#
_symmetry.space_group_name_H-M   'P 1'
#
loop_
_entity.id
_entity.type
_entity.pdbx_description
1 polymer ?
#
loop_
_entity_poly.entity_id
_entity_poly.type
_entity_poly.pdbx_seq_one_letter_code
_entity_poly.pdbx_strand_id
1 'polypeptide(L)'
;MELESAKKVPLNRITHSVRASQAVLQYGVGAMIDFPNQTLMTAAPEYWQEQIVQIHDERLEKVLHVDYFGLPGGQDDSHCREGISYARFPEWYFCPKCRRFQPISDWVSDYKKTATQKRLNSDPDMVKFMQCPKCRQDLVVTRIITACECGHIDDFPWVKWVHCKNMYGGAKPICAHPTLTFKTSASSTEGLEGLTVSCESCGAKATLKGAFDKDALKELDQKYESTYNFHCTGRHPWKHTKDKCGAYPKVLQRGSSSVYFPITVSSLVIPPYSSLITKKIEDSFAFADCKNIIASYKRNRAISKELLPTLIQGTIGEYAKKIAIEKGIAVEKVKPILERKWIVQVGEEEYHTTSVKYRAEEYEALSGEVSMPTDDYGDFLREGTEISNYSIPFIRNISLIHKVREVQALVGFSRLKPIEANMGDNSSEYIVPIKHQDTNWYPAYEVRGEGIFIEFDENVISEWQKNNPEIQRRVDVLNENYRKSFIGQSKPRKITAKFLLLHTISHVLIKQLSFECGYSIASLKERLYCSEIADGKQMSGIFIYTASGDSEGTMGGLVRQGFSDIFPGLFKKAMEEAMTCSNDPVCSLSMGQGRDSLNLSACYSCCLIPETSCEEFNIFLDRGTIVGTCENREMGFYSRQLYGAASWKNNCIAKNNTDVSVKSKVHVIIIDQGTDLRDSIYDEIWKDLRTWAVDTKEKVLLSELENSSKLFSQKEKPYRDCIFQIGGNEEQYKCDLFWKESQVALFTSDNEDCYTAAQGSDIKCIYCDDDTVTVKKILDALKER
;
A
#
# COMPACT_ATOMS: atom_id res chain seq x y z
N MET A 1 -10.16 34.62 -26.08
CA MET A 1 -10.94 35.28 -25.00
C MET A 1 -9.96 35.39 -23.83
N GLU A 2 -9.41 36.56 -23.63
CA GLU A 2 -8.44 36.84 -22.59
C GLU A 2 -9.06 36.56 -21.23
N LEU A 3 -8.35 35.79 -20.38
CA LEU A 3 -8.69 35.61 -19.00
C LEU A 3 -8.59 36.96 -18.30
N GLU A 4 -9.72 37.61 -18.04
CA GLU A 4 -9.76 38.73 -17.11
C GLU A 4 -9.09 38.25 -15.82
N SER A 5 -8.03 38.92 -15.42
CA SER A 5 -7.32 38.69 -14.18
C SER A 5 -8.33 38.59 -13.03
N ALA A 6 -8.45 37.41 -12.44
CA ALA A 6 -9.30 37.21 -11.27
C ALA A 6 -8.86 38.21 -10.19
N LYS A 7 -9.71 39.21 -9.93
CA LYS A 7 -9.44 40.19 -8.85
C LYS A 7 -9.23 39.44 -7.57
N LYS A 8 -8.03 39.54 -7.01
CA LYS A 8 -7.64 38.93 -5.72
C LYS A 8 -8.67 39.31 -4.66
N VAL A 9 -9.44 38.34 -4.17
CA VAL A 9 -10.33 38.51 -3.03
C VAL A 9 -9.48 38.41 -1.77
N PRO A 10 -9.37 39.45 -0.94
CA PRO A 10 -8.58 39.40 0.30
C PRO A 10 -9.20 38.39 1.26
N LEU A 11 -8.53 37.27 1.50
CA LEU A 11 -8.82 36.33 2.58
C LEU A 11 -8.31 36.95 3.88
N ASN A 12 -9.22 37.51 4.70
CA ASN A 12 -8.84 38.12 5.96
C ASN A 12 -8.47 37.12 7.06
N ARG A 13 -8.55 35.83 6.80
CA ARG A 13 -8.16 34.75 7.74
C ARG A 13 -7.98 33.42 6.99
N ILE A 14 -6.87 32.74 7.22
CA ILE A 14 -6.72 31.33 6.90
C ILE A 14 -7.63 30.58 7.88
N THR A 15 -8.68 29.93 7.37
CA THR A 15 -9.63 29.18 8.19
C THR A 15 -9.34 27.69 8.18
N HIS A 16 -8.56 27.21 7.22
CA HIS A 16 -8.28 25.78 7.00
C HIS A 16 -6.89 25.64 6.41
N SER A 17 -6.13 24.68 6.93
CA SER A 17 -4.85 24.25 6.39
C SER A 17 -4.95 22.80 5.93
N VAL A 18 -4.21 22.47 4.87
CA VAL A 18 -4.08 21.12 4.33
C VAL A 18 -2.64 20.70 4.50
N ARG A 19 -2.39 19.52 5.05
CA ARG A 19 -1.03 18.98 5.17
C ARG A 19 -0.45 18.69 3.79
N ALA A 20 0.87 18.79 3.63
CA ALA A 20 1.55 18.55 2.36
C ALA A 20 1.21 17.17 1.74
N SER A 21 1.20 16.10 2.57
CA SER A 21 0.78 14.77 2.14
C SER A 21 -0.68 14.72 1.66
N GLN A 22 -1.58 15.42 2.34
CA GLN A 22 -2.99 15.48 1.92
C GLN A 22 -3.17 16.24 0.61
N ALA A 23 -2.38 17.31 0.38
CA ALA A 23 -2.41 18.09 -0.84
C ALA A 23 -1.97 17.29 -2.09
N VAL A 24 -1.21 16.22 -1.90
CA VAL A 24 -0.75 15.33 -2.97
C VAL A 24 -1.62 14.08 -3.08
N LEU A 25 -2.02 13.48 -1.96
CA LEU A 25 -2.75 12.22 -1.93
C LEU A 25 -4.27 12.43 -1.98
N GLN A 26 -4.87 12.80 -0.84
CA GLN A 26 -6.33 12.83 -0.67
C GLN A 26 -6.99 14.00 -1.39
N TYR A 27 -6.34 15.16 -1.36
CA TYR A 27 -6.85 16.43 -1.87
C TYR A 27 -6.00 16.99 -3.00
N GLY A 28 -5.34 16.10 -3.75
CA GLY A 28 -4.55 16.46 -4.92
C GLY A 28 -5.39 17.08 -6.03
N VAL A 29 -4.73 17.48 -7.10
CA VAL A 29 -5.39 18.12 -8.26
C VAL A 29 -6.54 17.27 -8.78
N GLY A 30 -7.73 17.86 -8.91
CA GLY A 30 -8.95 17.17 -9.35
C GLY A 30 -9.72 16.46 -8.25
N ALA A 31 -9.22 16.41 -7.00
CA ALA A 31 -9.96 15.93 -5.83
C ALA A 31 -10.90 17.00 -5.28
N MET A 32 -11.98 16.57 -4.64
CA MET A 32 -12.92 17.45 -3.94
C MET A 32 -12.62 17.52 -2.45
N ILE A 33 -12.73 18.72 -1.89
CA ILE A 33 -12.59 18.99 -0.46
C ILE A 33 -13.87 19.62 0.05
N ASP A 34 -14.40 19.07 1.14
CA ASP A 34 -15.53 19.65 1.87
C ASP A 34 -15.05 20.67 2.90
N PHE A 35 -15.35 21.93 2.66
CA PHE A 35 -15.23 23.02 3.62
C PHE A 35 -16.58 23.22 4.34
N PRO A 36 -16.63 23.89 5.51
CA PRO A 36 -17.87 23.99 6.29
C PRO A 36 -19.08 24.47 5.50
N ASN A 37 -18.90 25.38 4.54
CA ASN A 37 -20.01 26.01 3.80
C ASN A 37 -20.01 25.69 2.29
N GLN A 38 -19.02 24.97 1.79
CA GLN A 38 -18.89 24.68 0.36
C GLN A 38 -17.99 23.49 0.08
N THR A 39 -18.17 22.89 -1.07
CA THR A 39 -17.25 21.90 -1.61
C THR A 39 -16.46 22.54 -2.75
N LEU A 40 -15.16 22.35 -2.76
CA LEU A 40 -14.26 22.87 -3.77
C LEU A 40 -13.42 21.74 -4.37
N MET A 41 -12.93 21.94 -5.58
CA MET A 41 -12.03 21.01 -6.27
C MET A 41 -10.66 21.64 -6.41
N THR A 42 -9.60 20.92 -6.06
CA THR A 42 -8.22 21.40 -6.21
C THR A 42 -7.93 21.65 -7.69
N ALA A 43 -7.55 22.88 -8.02
CA ALA A 43 -7.25 23.31 -9.39
C ALA A 43 -5.87 22.80 -9.85
N ALA A 44 -5.64 22.83 -11.15
CA ALA A 44 -4.37 22.45 -11.77
C ALA A 44 -3.23 23.36 -11.26
N PRO A 45 -1.98 22.86 -11.21
CA PRO A 45 -0.84 23.57 -10.62
C PRO A 45 -0.58 24.95 -11.21
N GLU A 46 -0.91 25.17 -12.48
CA GLU A 46 -0.74 26.43 -13.19
C GLU A 46 -1.59 27.57 -12.63
N TYR A 47 -2.66 27.24 -11.90
CA TYR A 47 -3.53 28.20 -11.25
C TYR A 47 -3.10 28.55 -9.80
N TRP A 48 -2.06 27.86 -9.27
CA TRP A 48 -1.58 28.13 -7.94
C TRP A 48 -0.81 29.44 -7.89
N GLN A 49 -1.16 30.30 -6.94
CA GLN A 49 -0.67 31.67 -6.90
C GLN A 49 0.44 31.84 -5.86
N GLU A 50 1.52 31.05 -5.96
CA GLU A 50 2.60 31.20 -5.00
C GLU A 50 3.93 30.70 -5.52
N GLN A 51 4.99 31.13 -4.82
CA GLN A 51 6.31 30.57 -5.02
C GLN A 51 6.31 29.11 -4.55
N ILE A 52 6.59 28.22 -5.48
CA ILE A 52 6.70 26.80 -5.17
C ILE A 52 8.01 26.54 -4.43
N VAL A 53 7.90 25.90 -3.27
CA VAL A 53 9.07 25.34 -2.57
C VAL A 53 9.54 24.13 -3.35
N GLN A 54 10.72 24.24 -3.95
CA GLN A 54 11.25 23.18 -4.81
C GLN A 54 11.79 22.04 -3.97
N ILE A 55 11.44 20.85 -4.40
CA ILE A 55 11.93 19.57 -3.89
C ILE A 55 12.68 18.91 -5.03
N HIS A 56 13.90 18.47 -4.76
CA HIS A 56 14.75 17.81 -5.75
C HIS A 56 14.95 16.32 -5.41
N ASP A 57 14.70 15.47 -6.40
CA ASP A 57 15.10 14.07 -6.45
C ASP A 57 15.59 13.77 -7.87
N GLU A 58 16.91 13.72 -8.04
CA GLU A 58 17.56 13.60 -9.34
C GLU A 58 17.12 12.34 -10.11
N ARG A 59 16.88 11.23 -9.40
CA ARG A 59 16.42 9.98 -10.02
C ARG A 59 15.00 10.09 -10.53
N LEU A 60 14.11 10.65 -9.71
CA LEU A 60 12.70 10.80 -10.07
C LEU A 60 12.51 11.91 -11.12
N GLU A 61 13.27 13.01 -11.03
CA GLU A 61 13.30 14.07 -12.05
C GLU A 61 13.63 13.50 -13.44
N LYS A 62 14.63 12.60 -13.52
CA LYS A 62 15.03 11.96 -14.78
C LYS A 62 13.92 11.08 -15.35
N VAL A 63 13.29 10.24 -14.50
CA VAL A 63 12.23 9.31 -14.93
C VAL A 63 10.97 10.04 -15.38
N LEU A 64 10.61 11.13 -14.72
CA LEU A 64 9.41 11.91 -15.03
C LEU A 64 9.65 13.08 -15.98
N HIS A 65 10.91 13.26 -16.46
CA HIS A 65 11.30 14.33 -17.37
C HIS A 65 10.89 15.73 -16.87
N VAL A 66 11.17 16.01 -15.59
CA VAL A 66 10.86 17.30 -14.94
C VAL A 66 12.10 17.91 -14.33
N ASP A 67 12.03 19.22 -14.07
CA ASP A 67 13.15 19.98 -13.51
C ASP A 67 13.15 19.96 -11.97
N TYR A 68 11.99 19.79 -11.34
CA TYR A 68 11.81 19.77 -9.88
C TYR A 68 10.41 19.28 -9.52
N PHE A 69 10.20 19.08 -8.23
CA PHE A 69 8.91 18.82 -7.59
C PHE A 69 8.59 19.91 -6.58
N GLY A 70 7.36 20.02 -6.11
CA GLY A 70 7.11 20.93 -5.02
C GLY A 70 5.63 21.19 -4.72
N LEU A 71 5.44 22.03 -3.70
CA LEU A 71 4.16 22.56 -3.29
C LEU A 71 4.33 24.06 -2.97
N PRO A 72 3.23 24.84 -2.94
CA PRO A 72 3.27 26.19 -2.40
C PRO A 72 3.79 26.18 -0.96
N GLY A 73 4.62 27.14 -0.61
CA GLY A 73 5.19 27.27 0.73
C GLY A 73 4.08 27.46 1.77
N GLY A 74 4.05 26.60 2.78
CA GLY A 74 3.19 26.79 3.92
C GLY A 74 3.78 27.87 4.83
N GLN A 75 2.99 28.91 5.16
CA GLN A 75 3.35 29.86 6.20
C GLN A 75 2.32 29.81 7.30
N ASP A 76 2.77 29.75 8.54
CA ASP A 76 1.92 29.90 9.73
C ASP A 76 1.40 31.34 9.90
N ASP A 77 1.74 32.23 8.96
CA ASP A 77 1.38 33.62 9.04
C ASP A 77 -0.05 33.86 8.54
N SER A 78 -0.88 34.44 9.41
CA SER A 78 -2.26 34.83 9.12
C SER A 78 -2.39 35.86 7.97
N HIS A 79 -1.28 36.32 7.42
CA HIS A 79 -1.20 37.29 6.34
C HIS A 79 -0.88 36.69 4.99
N CYS A 80 -0.60 35.38 4.93
CA CYS A 80 -0.35 34.69 3.67
C CYS A 80 -1.63 34.69 2.83
N ARG A 81 -1.55 35.21 1.61
CA ARG A 81 -2.66 35.30 0.67
C ARG A 81 -2.55 34.29 -0.47
N GLU A 82 -1.55 33.47 -0.41
CA GLU A 82 -1.05 32.68 -1.51
C GLU A 82 -1.12 31.18 -1.13
N GLY A 83 -1.32 30.30 -2.09
CA GLY A 83 -1.44 28.88 -1.84
C GLY A 83 -2.11 28.11 -2.96
N ILE A 84 -2.63 26.95 -2.62
CA ILE A 84 -3.34 26.07 -3.55
C ILE A 84 -4.66 26.71 -3.97
N SER A 85 -4.87 26.85 -5.27
CA SER A 85 -6.12 27.37 -5.83
C SER A 85 -7.16 26.27 -5.98
N TYR A 86 -8.43 26.63 -5.87
CA TYR A 86 -9.56 25.72 -5.95
C TYR A 86 -10.59 26.21 -6.97
N ALA A 87 -11.16 25.28 -7.72
CA ALA A 87 -12.32 25.48 -8.56
C ALA A 87 -13.61 25.18 -7.77
N ARG A 88 -14.66 25.95 -8.02
CA ARG A 88 -15.96 25.67 -7.42
C ARG A 88 -16.62 24.51 -8.14
N PHE A 89 -16.77 23.41 -7.45
CA PHE A 89 -17.44 22.19 -7.93
C PHE A 89 -17.83 21.30 -6.72
N PRO A 90 -19.06 20.73 -6.67
CA PRO A 90 -20.17 20.85 -7.64
C PRO A 90 -20.77 22.25 -7.68
N GLU A 91 -21.51 22.57 -8.75
CA GLU A 91 -22.07 23.90 -8.96
C GLU A 91 -23.57 24.02 -8.59
N TRP A 92 -24.27 22.93 -8.32
CA TRP A 92 -25.66 22.93 -7.95
C TRP A 92 -25.90 23.02 -6.47
N TYR A 93 -26.68 24.00 -6.03
CA TYR A 93 -26.98 24.27 -4.63
C TYR A 93 -28.47 24.45 -4.41
N PHE A 94 -28.97 24.08 -3.22
CA PHE A 94 -30.33 24.33 -2.82
C PHE A 94 -30.43 25.12 -1.51
N CYS A 95 -31.51 25.88 -1.37
CA CYS A 95 -31.83 26.55 -0.11
C CYS A 95 -32.63 25.60 0.79
N PRO A 96 -32.22 25.32 2.04
CA PRO A 96 -32.92 24.41 2.92
C PRO A 96 -34.32 24.93 3.34
N LYS A 97 -34.57 26.27 3.26
CA LYS A 97 -35.84 26.88 3.63
C LYS A 97 -36.81 26.95 2.46
N CYS A 98 -36.48 27.64 1.36
CA CYS A 98 -37.39 27.79 0.23
C CYS A 98 -37.30 26.66 -0.80
N ARG A 99 -36.35 25.74 -0.63
CA ARG A 99 -36.13 24.56 -1.48
C ARG A 99 -35.75 24.85 -2.93
N ARG A 100 -35.58 26.11 -3.31
CA ARG A 100 -35.08 26.46 -4.65
C ARG A 100 -33.74 25.81 -4.92
N PHE A 101 -33.60 25.23 -6.09
CA PHE A 101 -32.44 24.43 -6.51
C PHE A 101 -31.97 24.90 -7.88
N GLN A 102 -30.75 25.41 -7.96
CA GLN A 102 -30.19 25.98 -9.18
C GLN A 102 -28.66 25.99 -9.15
N PRO A 103 -27.99 26.21 -10.28
CA PRO A 103 -26.53 26.34 -10.34
C PRO A 103 -26.07 27.62 -9.64
N ILE A 104 -24.81 27.62 -9.20
CA ILE A 104 -24.24 28.75 -8.47
C ILE A 104 -24.22 30.05 -9.28
N SER A 105 -24.06 29.95 -10.61
CA SER A 105 -24.15 31.10 -11.52
C SER A 105 -25.44 31.89 -11.34
N ASP A 106 -26.55 31.18 -11.20
CA ASP A 106 -27.87 31.78 -11.03
C ASP A 106 -28.05 32.36 -9.62
N TRP A 107 -27.49 31.65 -8.61
CA TRP A 107 -27.44 32.19 -7.24
C TRP A 107 -26.64 33.48 -7.16
N VAL A 108 -25.48 33.54 -7.82
CA VAL A 108 -24.64 34.76 -7.91
C VAL A 108 -25.37 35.86 -8.65
N SER A 109 -26.05 35.55 -9.75
CA SER A 109 -26.86 36.53 -10.50
C SER A 109 -27.96 37.12 -9.61
N ASP A 110 -28.69 36.28 -8.88
CA ASP A 110 -29.75 36.75 -7.97
C ASP A 110 -29.18 37.54 -6.79
N TYR A 111 -28.03 37.16 -6.27
CA TYR A 111 -27.31 37.90 -5.23
C TYR A 111 -26.87 39.27 -5.72
N LYS A 112 -26.32 39.39 -6.93
CA LYS A 112 -25.91 40.67 -7.53
C LYS A 112 -27.06 41.63 -7.70
N LYS A 113 -28.30 41.14 -7.91
CA LYS A 113 -29.52 41.96 -8.01
C LYS A 113 -30.01 42.47 -6.65
N THR A 114 -29.71 41.77 -5.56
CA THR A 114 -30.32 42.05 -4.25
C THR A 114 -29.34 42.51 -3.17
N ALA A 115 -28.03 42.32 -3.38
CA ALA A 115 -26.99 42.67 -2.41
C ALA A 115 -26.71 44.17 -2.38
N THR A 116 -26.35 44.67 -1.18
CA THR A 116 -25.91 46.06 -1.02
C THR A 116 -24.51 46.28 -1.61
N GLN A 117 -24.19 47.49 -2.05
CA GLN A 117 -22.90 47.84 -2.64
C GLN A 117 -21.72 47.46 -1.72
N LYS A 118 -21.89 47.57 -0.40
CA LYS A 118 -20.88 47.20 0.60
C LYS A 118 -20.59 45.68 0.56
N ARG A 119 -21.62 44.84 0.37
CA ARG A 119 -21.48 43.40 0.21
C ARG A 119 -20.86 43.04 -1.13
N LEU A 120 -21.26 43.65 -2.21
CA LEU A 120 -20.69 43.42 -3.54
C LEU A 120 -19.20 43.76 -3.58
N ASN A 121 -18.78 44.84 -2.89
CA ASN A 121 -17.37 45.22 -2.80
C ASN A 121 -16.54 44.23 -1.97
N SER A 122 -17.16 43.57 -0.96
CA SER A 122 -16.44 42.65 -0.08
C SER A 122 -16.49 41.17 -0.54
N ASP A 123 -17.52 40.82 -1.27
CA ASP A 123 -17.77 39.45 -1.76
C ASP A 123 -18.58 39.46 -3.07
N PRO A 124 -17.96 39.86 -4.20
CA PRO A 124 -18.67 40.08 -5.48
C PRO A 124 -19.26 38.81 -6.05
N ASP A 125 -18.64 37.66 -5.80
CA ASP A 125 -19.02 36.37 -6.38
C ASP A 125 -19.56 35.37 -5.36
N MET A 126 -20.03 35.90 -4.21
CA MET A 126 -20.68 35.07 -3.18
C MET A 126 -19.81 33.90 -2.70
N VAL A 127 -18.54 34.15 -2.45
CA VAL A 127 -17.58 33.15 -2.01
C VAL A 127 -17.59 32.99 -0.50
N LYS A 128 -17.64 34.13 0.23
CA LYS A 128 -17.56 34.16 1.70
C LYS A 128 -18.90 33.79 2.35
N PHE A 129 -20.01 34.25 1.78
CA PHE A 129 -21.33 34.10 2.33
C PHE A 129 -22.29 33.47 1.30
N MET A 130 -22.23 32.13 1.22
CA MET A 130 -23.10 31.37 0.32
C MET A 130 -24.53 31.25 0.88
N GLN A 131 -25.30 32.35 0.82
CA GLN A 131 -26.63 32.45 1.40
C GLN A 131 -27.70 32.72 0.35
N CYS A 132 -28.86 32.10 0.53
CA CYS A 132 -30.03 32.38 -0.29
C CYS A 132 -30.40 33.86 -0.19
N PRO A 133 -30.44 34.61 -1.31
CA PRO A 133 -30.78 36.04 -1.27
C PRO A 133 -32.16 36.36 -0.63
N LYS A 134 -33.11 35.43 -0.79
CA LYS A 134 -34.49 35.58 -0.23
C LYS A 134 -34.55 35.14 1.23
N CYS A 135 -33.97 34.04 1.60
CA CYS A 135 -34.15 33.40 2.92
C CYS A 135 -33.03 33.67 3.90
N ARG A 136 -31.88 34.14 3.42
CA ARG A 136 -30.63 34.35 4.20
C ARG A 136 -30.16 33.10 4.95
N GLN A 137 -30.58 31.93 4.47
CA GLN A 137 -30.07 30.64 4.94
C GLN A 137 -28.90 30.22 4.09
N ASP A 138 -27.93 29.53 4.69
CA ASP A 138 -26.78 29.00 3.98
C ASP A 138 -27.23 28.00 2.92
N LEU A 139 -26.63 28.07 1.74
CA LEU A 139 -26.91 27.18 0.63
C LEU A 139 -26.22 25.86 0.87
N VAL A 140 -26.87 24.76 0.51
CA VAL A 140 -26.35 23.42 0.63
C VAL A 140 -25.99 22.90 -0.75
N VAL A 141 -24.76 22.47 -0.92
CA VAL A 141 -24.26 21.87 -2.16
C VAL A 141 -24.84 20.45 -2.35
N THR A 142 -25.14 20.08 -3.61
CA THR A 142 -25.58 18.73 -3.93
C THR A 142 -24.54 17.68 -3.60
N ARG A 143 -24.99 16.48 -3.25
CA ARG A 143 -24.12 15.32 -3.00
C ARG A 143 -23.94 14.42 -4.22
N ILE A 144 -24.68 14.66 -5.29
CA ILE A 144 -24.78 13.77 -6.44
C ILE A 144 -24.10 14.43 -7.62
N ILE A 145 -23.20 13.68 -8.23
CA ILE A 145 -22.39 14.08 -9.36
C ILE A 145 -22.34 12.96 -10.39
N THR A 146 -21.75 13.22 -11.53
CA THR A 146 -21.48 12.22 -12.55
C THR A 146 -20.01 12.22 -12.92
N ALA A 147 -19.46 11.03 -13.16
CA ALA A 147 -18.08 10.86 -13.64
C ALA A 147 -18.01 9.73 -14.66
N CYS A 148 -17.04 9.80 -15.57
CA CYS A 148 -16.76 8.75 -16.54
C CYS A 148 -15.36 8.14 -16.36
N GLU A 149 -15.11 7.02 -17.01
CA GLU A 149 -13.82 6.30 -16.92
C GLU A 149 -12.66 7.10 -17.55
N CYS A 150 -12.95 8.03 -18.49
CA CYS A 150 -11.98 8.98 -19.04
C CYS A 150 -11.61 10.13 -18.08
N GLY A 151 -12.11 10.09 -16.83
CA GLY A 151 -11.78 11.06 -15.78
C GLY A 151 -12.58 12.35 -15.76
N HIS A 152 -13.49 12.58 -16.71
CA HIS A 152 -14.37 13.73 -16.68
C HIS A 152 -15.35 13.65 -15.50
N ILE A 153 -15.74 14.82 -15.00
CA ILE A 153 -16.68 14.94 -13.87
C ILE A 153 -17.59 16.14 -14.09
N ASP A 154 -18.87 15.99 -13.77
CA ASP A 154 -19.84 17.07 -13.87
C ASP A 154 -20.93 16.92 -12.81
N ASP A 155 -21.73 17.96 -12.60
CA ASP A 155 -22.95 17.87 -11.84
C ASP A 155 -23.90 16.83 -12.45
N PHE A 156 -24.76 16.25 -11.60
CA PHE A 156 -25.81 15.38 -12.08
C PHE A 156 -26.74 16.17 -13.05
N PRO A 157 -27.22 15.60 -14.15
CA PRO A 157 -27.99 16.31 -15.16
C PRO A 157 -29.45 16.55 -14.70
N TRP A 158 -29.62 17.37 -13.64
CA TRP A 158 -30.87 17.60 -12.91
C TRP A 158 -32.04 17.96 -13.80
N VAL A 159 -31.84 18.91 -14.72
CA VAL A 159 -32.87 19.39 -15.62
C VAL A 159 -33.32 18.27 -16.57
N LYS A 160 -32.37 17.57 -17.18
CA LYS A 160 -32.63 16.46 -18.09
C LYS A 160 -33.34 15.32 -17.36
N TRP A 161 -32.87 14.97 -16.17
CA TRP A 161 -33.41 13.90 -15.35
C TRP A 161 -34.86 14.14 -14.98
N VAL A 162 -35.22 15.32 -14.45
CA VAL A 162 -36.58 15.62 -14.00
C VAL A 162 -37.61 15.59 -15.13
N HIS A 163 -37.17 16.00 -16.35
CA HIS A 163 -38.08 15.98 -17.50
C HIS A 163 -38.19 14.59 -18.13
N CYS A 164 -37.07 13.85 -18.20
CA CYS A 164 -37.02 12.47 -18.71
C CYS A 164 -37.75 11.47 -17.81
N LYS A 165 -37.51 11.52 -16.50
CA LYS A 165 -38.11 10.61 -15.48
C LYS A 165 -39.36 11.15 -14.84
N ASN A 166 -40.09 12.08 -15.50
CA ASN A 166 -41.31 12.64 -14.93
C ASN A 166 -42.30 11.56 -14.52
N MET A 167 -42.74 11.62 -13.27
CA MET A 167 -43.61 10.62 -12.65
C MET A 167 -45.07 10.70 -13.14
N TYR A 168 -45.51 11.86 -13.67
CA TYR A 168 -46.89 12.12 -14.07
C TYR A 168 -46.97 12.41 -15.58
N GLY A 169 -47.58 11.50 -16.31
CA GLY A 169 -47.82 11.70 -17.73
C GLY A 169 -46.67 11.45 -18.68
N GLY A 170 -45.61 10.73 -18.22
CA GLY A 170 -44.44 10.37 -19.05
C GLY A 170 -43.40 11.47 -19.21
N ALA A 171 -42.43 11.23 -20.05
CA ALA A 171 -41.31 12.15 -20.31
C ALA A 171 -41.82 13.48 -20.94
N LYS A 172 -41.24 14.59 -20.55
CA LYS A 172 -41.59 15.94 -21.01
C LYS A 172 -40.43 16.63 -21.72
N PRO A 173 -40.67 17.49 -22.71
CA PRO A 173 -39.57 18.29 -23.28
C PRO A 173 -38.98 19.23 -22.23
N ILE A 174 -37.73 19.53 -22.35
CA ILE A 174 -37.03 20.45 -21.46
C ILE A 174 -37.55 21.85 -21.62
N CYS A 175 -37.91 22.50 -20.51
CA CYS A 175 -38.38 23.88 -20.50
C CYS A 175 -37.26 24.86 -20.92
N ALA A 176 -37.64 25.93 -21.60
CA ALA A 176 -36.72 27.00 -21.95
C ALA A 176 -36.08 27.66 -20.69
N HIS A 177 -36.86 27.80 -19.63
CA HIS A 177 -36.45 28.38 -18.33
C HIS A 177 -36.87 27.46 -17.19
N PRO A 178 -36.14 26.37 -16.91
CA PRO A 178 -36.50 25.42 -15.85
C PRO A 178 -36.20 26.03 -14.47
N THR A 179 -37.20 26.05 -13.61
CA THR A 179 -37.03 26.44 -12.20
C THR A 179 -37.19 25.20 -11.33
N LEU A 180 -36.07 24.73 -10.73
CA LEU A 180 -36.10 23.49 -9.95
C LEU A 180 -36.28 23.74 -8.46
N THR A 181 -36.97 22.82 -7.81
CA THR A 181 -37.04 22.68 -6.35
C THR A 181 -36.58 21.30 -5.91
N PHE A 182 -35.93 21.23 -4.76
CA PHE A 182 -35.39 20.01 -4.19
C PHE A 182 -36.05 19.72 -2.85
N LYS A 183 -36.81 18.61 -2.76
CA LYS A 183 -37.56 18.21 -1.57
C LYS A 183 -37.22 16.80 -1.14
N THR A 184 -37.30 16.54 0.14
CA THR A 184 -37.21 15.19 0.71
C THR A 184 -38.65 14.66 0.82
N SER A 185 -38.89 13.40 0.48
CA SER A 185 -40.16 12.74 0.69
C SER A 185 -40.45 12.63 2.20
N ALA A 186 -41.72 12.68 2.57
CA ALA A 186 -42.14 12.57 3.97
C ALA A 186 -41.94 11.15 4.56
N SER A 187 -41.80 10.13 3.72
CA SER A 187 -41.43 8.77 4.15
C SER A 187 -39.93 8.65 4.27
N SER A 188 -39.41 8.67 5.50
CA SER A 188 -38.01 8.61 5.85
C SER A 188 -37.32 7.25 5.57
N THR A 189 -38.03 6.28 4.99
CA THR A 189 -37.52 4.90 4.80
C THR A 189 -36.81 4.64 3.47
N GLU A 190 -36.86 5.54 2.50
CA GLU A 190 -36.39 5.31 1.13
C GLU A 190 -34.98 5.92 0.84
N GLY A 191 -34.24 6.38 1.81
CA GLY A 191 -32.86 6.88 1.64
C GLY A 191 -32.73 7.94 0.53
N LEU A 192 -31.70 7.82 -0.31
CA LEU A 192 -31.44 8.76 -1.43
C LEU A 192 -32.49 8.69 -2.54
N GLU A 193 -33.22 7.57 -2.68
CA GLU A 193 -34.28 7.39 -3.65
C GLU A 193 -35.53 8.21 -3.32
N GLY A 194 -35.70 8.57 -2.04
CA GLY A 194 -36.76 9.45 -1.56
C GLY A 194 -36.57 10.95 -1.85
N LEU A 195 -35.44 11.32 -2.43
CA LEU A 195 -35.18 12.69 -2.84
C LEU A 195 -35.95 13.02 -4.11
N THR A 196 -36.73 14.09 -4.06
CA THR A 196 -37.59 14.51 -5.17
C THR A 196 -37.13 15.84 -5.73
N VAL A 197 -36.99 15.92 -7.06
CA VAL A 197 -36.77 17.15 -7.81
C VAL A 197 -38.01 17.47 -8.61
N SER A 198 -38.45 18.73 -8.58
CA SER A 198 -39.59 19.20 -9.34
C SER A 198 -39.22 20.42 -10.16
N CYS A 199 -39.71 20.49 -11.39
CA CYS A 199 -39.68 21.69 -12.22
C CYS A 199 -40.98 22.49 -12.03
N GLU A 200 -40.88 23.65 -11.38
CA GLU A 200 -42.06 24.52 -11.13
C GLU A 200 -42.63 25.12 -12.43
N SER A 201 -41.81 25.23 -13.49
CA SER A 201 -42.22 25.82 -14.78
C SER A 201 -43.18 24.91 -15.55
N CYS A 202 -43.03 23.56 -15.50
CA CYS A 202 -43.89 22.65 -16.26
C CYS A 202 -44.55 21.57 -15.39
N GLY A 203 -44.31 21.57 -14.08
CA GLY A 203 -44.85 20.58 -13.14
C GLY A 203 -44.23 19.19 -13.27
N ALA A 204 -43.13 19.03 -14.04
CA ALA A 204 -42.39 17.75 -14.07
C ALA A 204 -41.79 17.44 -12.71
N LYS A 205 -41.87 16.18 -12.29
CA LYS A 205 -41.40 15.72 -10.98
C LYS A 205 -40.77 14.33 -11.09
N ALA A 206 -39.60 14.17 -10.50
CA ALA A 206 -38.92 12.89 -10.49
C ALA A 206 -38.23 12.62 -9.15
N THR A 207 -38.15 11.36 -8.76
CA THR A 207 -37.27 10.88 -7.69
C THR A 207 -35.93 10.45 -8.25
N LEU A 208 -34.98 10.16 -7.36
CA LEU A 208 -33.67 9.61 -7.77
C LEU A 208 -33.67 8.07 -7.82
N LYS A 209 -34.85 7.44 -7.81
CA LYS A 209 -34.93 5.99 -7.93
C LYS A 209 -34.32 5.50 -9.25
N GLY A 210 -33.39 4.54 -9.14
CA GLY A 210 -32.65 3.98 -10.28
C GLY A 210 -31.58 4.90 -10.86
N ALA A 211 -31.28 6.06 -10.24
CA ALA A 211 -30.22 6.95 -10.73
C ALA A 211 -28.82 6.34 -10.57
N PHE A 212 -28.63 5.51 -9.54
CA PHE A 212 -27.34 4.87 -9.22
C PHE A 212 -27.17 3.49 -9.85
N ASP A 213 -28.11 3.03 -10.66
CA ASP A 213 -27.97 1.77 -11.39
C ASP A 213 -26.81 1.86 -12.37
N LYS A 214 -26.14 0.72 -12.62
CA LYS A 214 -24.86 0.64 -13.33
C LYS A 214 -24.81 1.41 -14.66
N ASP A 215 -25.89 1.33 -15.43
CA ASP A 215 -26.00 1.91 -16.78
C ASP A 215 -27.22 2.87 -16.92
N ALA A 216 -27.69 3.44 -15.79
CA ALA A 216 -28.93 4.22 -15.72
C ALA A 216 -29.03 5.33 -16.79
N LEU A 217 -27.99 6.13 -16.97
CA LEU A 217 -27.98 7.22 -17.95
C LEU A 217 -27.92 6.73 -19.39
N LYS A 218 -27.19 5.61 -19.63
CA LYS A 218 -27.11 4.96 -20.94
C LYS A 218 -28.45 4.38 -21.36
N GLU A 219 -29.13 3.65 -20.48
CA GLU A 219 -30.44 3.06 -20.74
C GLU A 219 -31.51 4.12 -21.02
N LEU A 220 -31.45 5.25 -20.26
CA LEU A 220 -32.36 6.37 -20.51
C LEU A 220 -32.08 7.05 -21.84
N ASP A 221 -30.84 7.25 -22.21
CA ASP A 221 -30.47 7.87 -23.47
C ASP A 221 -30.95 7.01 -24.65
N GLN A 222 -30.72 5.71 -24.59
CA GLN A 222 -31.19 4.76 -25.60
C GLN A 222 -32.73 4.69 -25.66
N LYS A 223 -33.39 4.66 -24.50
CA LYS A 223 -34.86 4.60 -24.44
C LYS A 223 -35.55 5.79 -25.13
N TYR A 224 -34.92 6.97 -25.06
CA TYR A 224 -35.46 8.20 -25.61
C TYR A 224 -34.72 8.70 -26.85
N GLU A 225 -34.05 7.78 -27.56
CA GLU A 225 -33.33 8.04 -28.83
C GLU A 225 -32.42 9.27 -28.75
N SER A 226 -31.67 9.40 -27.65
CA SER A 226 -30.76 10.50 -27.33
C SER A 226 -31.41 11.91 -27.31
N THR A 227 -32.75 11.98 -27.18
CA THR A 227 -33.47 13.26 -27.08
C THR A 227 -32.96 14.15 -25.95
N TYR A 228 -32.54 13.54 -24.82
CA TYR A 228 -32.04 14.27 -23.65
C TYR A 228 -30.51 14.36 -23.61
N ASN A 229 -29.82 13.54 -24.40
CA ASN A 229 -28.36 13.48 -24.48
C ASN A 229 -27.68 13.37 -23.09
N PHE A 230 -27.61 12.16 -22.54
CA PHE A 230 -26.95 11.86 -21.28
C PHE A 230 -25.47 11.49 -21.42
N HIS A 231 -24.87 11.70 -22.58
CA HIS A 231 -23.43 11.50 -22.74
C HIS A 231 -22.60 12.40 -21.82
N CYS A 232 -21.38 11.99 -21.57
CA CYS A 232 -20.42 12.75 -20.80
C CYS A 232 -20.20 14.14 -21.44
N THR A 233 -20.17 15.16 -20.62
CA THR A 233 -19.95 16.55 -21.05
C THR A 233 -18.49 16.87 -21.39
N GLY A 234 -17.56 15.96 -21.05
CA GLY A 234 -16.12 16.15 -21.23
C GLY A 234 -15.51 17.18 -20.30
N ARG A 235 -16.15 17.53 -19.20
CA ARG A 235 -15.76 18.64 -18.32
C ARG A 235 -14.60 18.26 -17.40
N HIS A 236 -13.62 19.17 -17.31
CA HIS A 236 -12.50 19.16 -16.37
C HIS A 236 -12.55 20.42 -15.49
N PRO A 237 -13.32 20.42 -14.38
CA PRO A 237 -13.46 21.62 -13.55
C PRO A 237 -12.12 22.16 -13.04
N TRP A 238 -11.17 21.31 -12.71
CA TRP A 238 -9.83 21.69 -12.21
C TRP A 238 -8.94 22.39 -13.22
N LYS A 239 -9.24 22.23 -14.52
CA LYS A 239 -8.53 22.88 -15.64
C LYS A 239 -9.35 23.96 -16.35
N HIS A 240 -10.62 24.12 -16.00
CA HIS A 240 -11.58 24.97 -16.69
C HIS A 240 -11.71 24.66 -18.19
N THR A 241 -11.56 23.38 -18.58
CA THR A 241 -11.64 22.94 -19.98
C THR A 241 -12.73 21.90 -20.20
N LYS A 242 -13.02 21.63 -21.47
CA LYS A 242 -13.94 20.56 -21.90
C LYS A 242 -13.37 19.86 -23.12
N ASP A 243 -13.45 18.54 -23.11
CA ASP A 243 -13.05 17.68 -24.23
C ASP A 243 -14.28 16.97 -24.83
N LYS A 244 -14.13 16.42 -26.03
CA LYS A 244 -15.14 15.54 -26.60
C LYS A 244 -15.06 14.17 -25.96
N CYS A 245 -16.19 13.68 -25.43
CA CYS A 245 -16.29 12.36 -24.83
C CYS A 245 -17.57 11.65 -25.25
N GLY A 246 -17.45 10.45 -25.78
CA GLY A 246 -18.60 9.60 -26.17
C GLY A 246 -19.07 8.64 -25.07
N ALA A 247 -18.42 8.63 -23.91
CA ALA A 247 -18.77 7.72 -22.82
C ALA A 247 -20.08 8.13 -22.11
N TYR A 248 -20.72 7.16 -21.50
CA TYR A 248 -21.81 7.45 -20.55
C TYR A 248 -21.25 7.56 -19.13
N PRO A 249 -21.52 8.68 -18.44
CA PRO A 249 -21.03 8.85 -17.09
C PRO A 249 -21.85 8.02 -16.09
N LYS A 250 -21.22 7.61 -14.99
CA LYS A 250 -21.87 6.97 -13.84
C LYS A 250 -22.26 8.03 -12.83
N VAL A 251 -23.39 7.78 -12.17
CA VAL A 251 -23.88 8.62 -11.09
C VAL A 251 -23.21 8.19 -9.78
N LEU A 252 -22.68 9.13 -9.06
CA LEU A 252 -21.93 8.90 -7.82
C LEU A 252 -22.34 9.89 -6.73
N GLN A 253 -22.12 9.49 -5.49
CA GLN A 253 -22.05 10.45 -4.40
C GLN A 253 -20.66 11.09 -4.39
N ARG A 254 -20.57 12.40 -4.18
CA ARG A 254 -19.28 13.13 -4.18
C ARG A 254 -18.26 12.61 -3.16
N GLY A 255 -18.71 12.03 -2.04
CA GLY A 255 -17.87 11.41 -1.02
C GLY A 255 -17.52 9.94 -1.29
N SER A 256 -17.89 9.39 -2.45
CA SER A 256 -17.51 8.03 -2.80
C SER A 256 -16.02 7.95 -3.11
N SER A 257 -15.35 6.90 -2.61
CA SER A 257 -13.95 6.61 -2.93
C SER A 257 -13.69 6.46 -4.44
N SER A 258 -14.70 6.06 -5.20
CA SER A 258 -14.61 5.93 -6.67
C SER A 258 -14.50 7.27 -7.43
N VAL A 259 -14.63 8.39 -6.73
CA VAL A 259 -14.56 9.72 -7.37
C VAL A 259 -13.12 10.14 -7.68
N TYR A 260 -12.16 9.72 -6.86
CA TYR A 260 -10.77 10.15 -7.01
C TYR A 260 -9.81 9.09 -6.48
N PHE A 261 -8.90 8.66 -7.34
CA PHE A 261 -7.77 7.82 -6.98
C PHE A 261 -6.49 8.54 -7.42
N PRO A 262 -5.67 9.05 -6.49
CA PRO A 262 -4.41 9.68 -6.84
C PRO A 262 -3.46 8.65 -7.44
N ILE A 263 -2.77 9.03 -8.49
CA ILE A 263 -1.70 8.24 -9.09
C ILE A 263 -0.40 8.91 -8.73
N THR A 264 0.33 8.29 -7.83
CA THR A 264 1.59 8.83 -7.30
C THR A 264 2.75 7.92 -7.62
N VAL A 265 3.91 8.52 -7.77
CA VAL A 265 5.20 7.84 -7.91
C VAL A 265 6.07 8.27 -6.75
N SER A 266 6.72 7.32 -6.10
CA SER A 266 7.60 7.58 -4.96
C SER A 266 9.03 7.11 -5.21
N SER A 267 9.98 7.82 -4.63
CA SER A 267 11.42 7.58 -4.71
C SER A 267 12.06 7.70 -3.34
N LEU A 268 12.94 6.77 -3.00
CA LEU A 268 13.86 6.94 -1.88
C LEU A 268 15.11 7.68 -2.36
N VAL A 269 15.50 8.71 -1.63
CA VAL A 269 16.74 9.46 -1.94
C VAL A 269 17.90 8.71 -1.33
N ILE A 270 18.62 7.99 -2.18
CA ILE A 270 19.73 7.10 -1.84
C ILE A 270 21.10 7.69 -2.23
N PRO A 271 22.22 7.18 -1.71
CA PRO A 271 23.54 7.56 -2.21
C PRO A 271 23.72 7.20 -3.70
N PRO A 272 24.41 8.03 -4.48
CA PRO A 272 25.12 9.26 -4.11
C PRO A 272 24.27 10.53 -4.14
N TYR A 273 22.95 10.43 -4.34
CA TYR A 273 22.04 11.57 -4.49
C TYR A 273 21.63 12.19 -3.14
N SER A 274 21.78 11.45 -2.05
CA SER A 274 21.37 11.86 -0.69
C SER A 274 22.32 12.81 0.02
N SER A 275 23.45 13.16 -0.60
CA SER A 275 24.55 13.94 -0.02
C SER A 275 24.13 15.37 0.35
N LEU A 276 24.55 15.85 1.53
CA LEU A 276 24.37 17.26 1.95
C LEU A 276 25.05 18.23 1.00
N ILE A 277 26.14 17.82 0.36
CA ILE A 277 26.86 18.63 -0.63
C ILE A 277 25.95 18.84 -1.85
N THR A 278 25.27 17.82 -2.33
CA THR A 278 24.30 17.94 -3.42
C THR A 278 23.23 18.98 -3.10
N LYS A 279 22.66 18.90 -1.91
CA LYS A 279 21.63 19.88 -1.45
C LYS A 279 22.19 21.31 -1.38
N LYS A 280 23.38 21.49 -0.79
CA LYS A 280 24.04 22.81 -0.72
C LYS A 280 24.30 23.40 -2.10
N ILE A 281 24.64 22.57 -3.08
CA ILE A 281 24.85 22.99 -4.46
C ILE A 281 23.52 23.43 -5.07
N GLU A 282 22.46 22.65 -4.91
CA GLU A 282 21.13 22.94 -5.45
C GLU A 282 20.52 24.23 -4.85
N ASP A 283 20.83 24.55 -3.59
CA ASP A 283 20.40 25.76 -2.90
C ASP A 283 21.22 27.02 -3.29
N SER A 284 22.15 26.95 -4.28
CA SER A 284 22.96 28.11 -4.69
C SER A 284 22.31 28.90 -5.80
N PHE A 285 22.49 30.23 -5.79
CA PHE A 285 22.04 31.07 -6.90
C PHE A 285 22.77 30.75 -8.20
N ALA A 286 24.07 30.48 -8.11
CA ALA A 286 24.89 30.08 -9.25
C ALA A 286 24.40 28.76 -9.87
N PHE A 287 23.86 27.83 -9.09
CA PHE A 287 23.26 26.61 -9.61
C PHE A 287 21.97 26.91 -10.40
N ALA A 288 21.10 27.77 -9.88
CA ALA A 288 19.87 28.18 -10.56
C ALA A 288 20.17 28.86 -11.91
N ASP A 289 21.19 29.71 -11.94
CA ASP A 289 21.65 30.36 -13.19
C ASP A 289 22.21 29.34 -14.19
N CYS A 290 23.06 28.42 -13.71
CA CYS A 290 23.61 27.34 -14.54
C CYS A 290 22.49 26.49 -15.15
N LYS A 291 21.50 26.12 -14.36
CA LYS A 291 20.33 25.37 -14.80
C LYS A 291 19.57 26.11 -15.90
N ASN A 292 19.31 27.39 -15.72
CA ASN A 292 18.59 28.22 -16.70
C ASN A 292 19.34 28.31 -18.03
N ILE A 293 20.64 28.44 -18.00
CA ILE A 293 21.49 28.49 -19.20
C ILE A 293 21.45 27.14 -19.93
N ILE A 294 21.63 26.05 -19.21
CA ILE A 294 21.58 24.68 -19.79
C ILE A 294 20.19 24.41 -20.37
N ALA A 295 19.11 24.81 -19.68
CA ALA A 295 17.76 24.70 -20.21
C ALA A 295 17.56 25.52 -21.50
N SER A 296 18.19 26.72 -21.60
CA SER A 296 18.15 27.53 -22.80
C SER A 296 18.84 26.85 -24.00
N TYR A 297 19.98 26.19 -23.76
CA TYR A 297 20.67 25.40 -24.78
C TYR A 297 19.83 24.25 -25.29
N LYS A 298 19.20 23.50 -24.39
CA LYS A 298 18.31 22.37 -24.74
C LYS A 298 17.08 22.81 -25.56
N ARG A 299 16.54 23.99 -25.32
CA ARG A 299 15.39 24.54 -26.04
C ARG A 299 15.78 25.14 -27.41
N ASN A 300 17.05 25.50 -27.60
CA ASN A 300 17.51 26.14 -28.84
C ASN A 300 17.72 25.13 -29.95
N ARG A 301 16.77 25.05 -30.87
CA ARG A 301 16.79 24.14 -32.03
C ARG A 301 17.97 24.39 -32.99
N ALA A 302 18.67 25.54 -32.91
CA ALA A 302 19.85 25.85 -33.74
C ALA A 302 21.14 25.18 -33.23
N ILE A 303 21.14 24.64 -31.99
CA ILE A 303 22.28 23.91 -31.44
C ILE A 303 22.18 22.44 -31.84
N SER A 304 23.21 21.96 -32.55
CA SER A 304 23.25 20.55 -32.92
C SER A 304 23.43 19.64 -31.71
N LYS A 305 22.91 18.40 -31.80
CA LYS A 305 23.04 17.39 -30.76
C LYS A 305 24.51 17.08 -30.39
N GLU A 306 25.45 17.24 -31.36
CA GLU A 306 26.89 17.02 -31.19
C GLU A 306 27.57 18.16 -30.41
N LEU A 307 27.11 19.40 -30.58
CA LEU A 307 27.69 20.58 -29.93
C LEU A 307 27.17 20.78 -28.51
N LEU A 308 25.95 20.28 -28.22
CA LEU A 308 25.29 20.47 -26.93
C LEU A 308 26.08 19.96 -25.71
N PRO A 309 26.72 18.76 -25.72
CA PRO A 309 27.55 18.29 -24.61
C PRO A 309 28.74 19.20 -24.32
N THR A 310 29.38 19.71 -25.36
CA THR A 310 30.55 20.60 -25.23
C THR A 310 30.16 21.93 -24.58
N LEU A 311 29.03 22.51 -24.97
CA LEU A 311 28.50 23.74 -24.39
C LEU A 311 28.13 23.54 -22.92
N ILE A 312 27.45 22.44 -22.60
CA ILE A 312 27.09 22.07 -21.22
C ILE A 312 28.35 21.88 -20.37
N GLN A 313 29.35 21.18 -20.88
CA GLN A 313 30.61 20.96 -20.15
C GLN A 313 31.37 22.27 -19.86
N GLY A 314 31.41 23.19 -20.83
CA GLY A 314 31.99 24.53 -20.64
C GLY A 314 31.27 25.32 -19.56
N THR A 315 29.94 25.32 -19.58
CA THR A 315 29.11 25.99 -18.57
C THR A 315 29.30 25.38 -17.18
N ILE A 316 29.33 24.05 -17.09
CA ILE A 316 29.61 23.37 -15.81
C ILE A 316 30.98 23.78 -15.26
N GLY A 317 32.03 23.84 -16.09
CA GLY A 317 33.36 24.24 -15.67
C GLY A 317 33.43 25.64 -15.07
N GLU A 318 32.65 26.58 -15.63
CA GLU A 318 32.54 27.94 -15.13
C GLU A 318 31.73 28.01 -13.81
N TYR A 319 30.54 27.42 -13.83
CA TYR A 319 29.60 27.50 -12.71
C TYR A 319 30.02 26.66 -11.52
N ALA A 320 30.74 25.56 -11.71
CA ALA A 320 31.33 24.80 -10.61
C ALA A 320 32.24 25.67 -9.71
N LYS A 321 33.02 26.59 -10.32
CA LYS A 321 33.81 27.53 -9.57
C LYS A 321 32.98 28.56 -8.81
N LYS A 322 31.90 29.08 -9.44
CA LYS A 322 31.02 30.06 -8.78
C LYS A 322 30.29 29.44 -7.59
N ILE A 323 29.76 28.24 -7.76
CA ILE A 323 29.08 27.48 -6.68
C ILE A 323 30.05 27.14 -5.54
N ALA A 324 31.26 26.71 -5.89
CA ALA A 324 32.32 26.41 -4.92
C ALA A 324 32.64 27.61 -4.02
N ILE A 325 32.76 28.81 -4.61
CA ILE A 325 32.99 30.05 -3.89
C ILE A 325 31.76 30.43 -3.03
N GLU A 326 30.56 30.37 -3.63
CA GLU A 326 29.32 30.76 -2.94
C GLU A 326 29.05 29.89 -1.70
N LYS A 327 29.29 28.57 -1.80
CA LYS A 327 28.94 27.61 -0.74
C LYS A 327 30.13 27.15 0.11
N GLY A 328 31.35 27.59 -0.20
CA GLY A 328 32.55 27.18 0.51
C GLY A 328 32.90 25.69 0.33
N ILE A 329 32.63 25.15 -0.86
CA ILE A 329 32.86 23.74 -1.19
C ILE A 329 34.02 23.64 -2.19
N ALA A 330 34.85 22.60 -2.08
CA ALA A 330 35.92 22.39 -3.06
C ALA A 330 35.35 22.09 -4.46
N VAL A 331 35.92 22.70 -5.50
CA VAL A 331 35.47 22.56 -6.90
C VAL A 331 35.46 21.10 -7.35
N GLU A 332 36.43 20.32 -6.85
CA GLU A 332 36.56 18.87 -7.12
C GLU A 332 35.34 18.06 -6.63
N LYS A 333 34.61 18.55 -5.62
CA LYS A 333 33.36 17.95 -5.13
C LYS A 333 32.12 18.45 -5.89
N VAL A 334 32.18 19.68 -6.39
CA VAL A 334 31.02 20.30 -7.10
C VAL A 334 30.91 19.79 -8.53
N LYS A 335 32.04 19.80 -9.26
CA LYS A 335 32.06 19.47 -10.70
C LYS A 335 31.48 18.09 -11.04
N PRO A 336 31.83 16.98 -10.36
CA PRO A 336 31.26 15.65 -10.65
C PRO A 336 29.73 15.59 -10.45
N ILE A 337 29.20 16.34 -9.47
CA ILE A 337 27.75 16.39 -9.21
C ILE A 337 27.02 17.07 -10.37
N LEU A 338 27.56 18.19 -10.88
CA LEU A 338 26.99 18.88 -12.04
C LEU A 338 27.10 18.07 -13.33
N GLU A 339 28.24 17.39 -13.53
CA GLU A 339 28.45 16.50 -14.68
C GLU A 339 27.46 15.32 -14.66
N ARG A 340 27.29 14.65 -13.52
CA ARG A 340 26.30 13.60 -13.34
C ARG A 340 24.88 14.09 -13.66
N LYS A 341 24.55 15.32 -13.23
CA LYS A 341 23.20 15.88 -13.40
C LYS A 341 22.88 16.25 -14.85
N TRP A 342 23.86 16.69 -15.64
CA TRP A 342 23.58 17.26 -16.96
C TRP A 342 24.33 16.64 -18.14
N ILE A 343 25.53 16.06 -17.97
CA ILE A 343 26.30 15.44 -19.06
C ILE A 343 25.88 14.00 -19.30
N VAL A 344 25.72 13.20 -18.23
CA VAL A 344 25.31 11.80 -18.35
C VAL A 344 23.95 11.66 -19.07
N GLN A 345 23.14 12.71 -19.08
CA GLN A 345 21.86 12.75 -19.79
C GLN A 345 21.98 12.92 -21.31
N VAL A 346 23.11 13.39 -21.84
CA VAL A 346 23.25 13.76 -23.27
C VAL A 346 23.75 12.58 -24.12
N GLY A 347 24.27 11.53 -23.51
CA GLY A 347 24.88 10.38 -24.19
C GLY A 347 24.03 9.10 -24.19
N GLU A 348 22.96 9.04 -23.42
CA GLU A 348 22.08 7.88 -23.39
C GLU A 348 20.79 8.20 -24.18
N GLU A 349 20.49 7.36 -25.18
CA GLU A 349 19.15 7.26 -25.77
C GLU A 349 18.15 7.15 -24.63
N GLU A 350 17.05 7.93 -24.71
CA GLU A 350 15.96 8.04 -23.72
C GLU A 350 16.05 7.10 -22.52
N TYR A 351 16.26 7.65 -21.33
CA TYR A 351 16.44 6.88 -20.08
C TYR A 351 15.15 6.11 -19.75
N HIS A 352 14.90 5.03 -20.49
CA HIS A 352 13.83 4.07 -20.20
C HIS A 352 14.25 3.21 -19.02
N THR A 353 14.15 3.75 -17.81
CA THR A 353 14.39 2.99 -16.59
C THR A 353 13.19 2.09 -16.34
N THR A 354 13.40 0.78 -16.40
CA THR A 354 12.39 -0.17 -15.95
C THR A 354 12.19 -0.01 -14.43
N SER A 355 10.98 -0.26 -13.95
CA SER A 355 10.68 -0.22 -12.51
C SER A 355 11.61 -1.13 -11.71
N VAL A 356 12.04 -2.24 -12.28
CA VAL A 356 12.99 -3.19 -11.67
C VAL A 356 14.38 -2.56 -11.50
N LYS A 357 14.91 -1.89 -12.52
CA LYS A 357 16.23 -1.21 -12.43
C LYS A 357 16.19 -0.11 -11.37
N TYR A 358 15.11 0.65 -11.32
CA TYR A 358 14.94 1.71 -10.33
C TYR A 358 14.91 1.16 -8.90
N ARG A 359 14.22 0.04 -8.67
CA ARG A 359 14.17 -0.67 -7.40
C ARG A 359 15.48 -1.33 -7.04
N ALA A 360 16.23 -1.81 -8.03
CA ALA A 360 17.54 -2.42 -7.81
C ALA A 360 18.55 -1.45 -7.18
N GLU A 361 18.58 -0.19 -7.63
CA GLU A 361 19.45 0.84 -7.03
C GLU A 361 19.09 1.09 -5.56
N GLU A 362 17.80 1.15 -5.23
CA GLU A 362 17.36 1.29 -3.84
C GLU A 362 17.73 0.06 -2.99
N TYR A 363 17.51 -1.13 -3.54
CA TYR A 363 17.86 -2.38 -2.87
C TYR A 363 19.36 -2.46 -2.56
N GLU A 364 20.23 -2.09 -3.49
CA GLU A 364 21.70 -2.04 -3.32
C GLU A 364 22.11 -1.07 -2.21
N ALA A 365 21.45 0.09 -2.15
CA ALA A 365 21.71 1.05 -1.08
C ALA A 365 21.25 0.54 0.30
N LEU A 366 20.08 -0.10 0.35
CA LEU A 366 19.51 -0.65 1.59
C LEU A 366 20.25 -1.90 2.08
N SER A 367 20.64 -2.80 1.18
CA SER A 367 21.38 -4.02 1.51
C SER A 367 22.83 -3.75 1.93
N GLY A 368 23.42 -2.64 1.48
CA GLY A 368 24.80 -2.24 1.75
C GLY A 368 25.79 -2.60 0.66
N GLU A 369 25.30 -2.96 -0.52
CA GLU A 369 26.15 -3.13 -1.69
C GLU A 369 26.80 -1.80 -2.14
N VAL A 370 26.13 -0.67 -1.84
CA VAL A 370 26.64 0.68 -2.07
C VAL A 370 27.31 1.20 -0.79
N SER A 371 28.56 1.68 -0.94
CA SER A 371 29.33 2.27 0.17
C SER A 371 28.72 3.59 0.63
N MET A 372 28.56 3.77 1.94
CA MET A 372 28.17 5.04 2.53
C MET A 372 29.35 6.02 2.51
N PRO A 373 29.14 7.31 2.14
CA PRO A 373 30.16 8.33 2.31
C PRO A 373 30.51 8.49 3.80
N THR A 374 31.81 8.54 4.11
CA THR A 374 32.31 8.62 5.50
C THR A 374 32.03 9.98 6.17
N ASP A 375 31.90 11.06 5.38
CA ASP A 375 31.86 12.44 5.88
C ASP A 375 30.54 13.16 5.60
N ASP A 376 29.55 12.51 4.96
CA ASP A 376 28.34 13.14 4.52
C ASP A 376 27.14 12.21 4.67
N TYR A 377 26.52 12.25 5.83
CA TYR A 377 25.36 11.44 6.15
C TYR A 377 24.03 11.98 5.58
N GLY A 378 24.03 13.04 4.84
CA GLY A 378 22.90 13.60 4.09
C GLY A 378 21.48 13.22 4.55
N ASP A 379 20.68 12.84 3.59
CA ASP A 379 19.30 12.39 3.77
C ASP A 379 19.16 10.84 3.83
N PHE A 380 20.26 10.09 3.87
CA PHE A 380 20.26 8.64 3.99
C PHE A 380 21.36 8.17 4.95
N LEU A 381 21.01 7.41 5.97
CA LEU A 381 21.94 6.82 6.93
C LEU A 381 21.58 5.37 7.20
N ARG A 382 22.44 4.45 6.78
CA ARG A 382 22.30 3.01 6.98
C ARG A 382 23.34 2.49 7.94
N GLU A 383 22.92 1.67 8.89
CA GLU A 383 23.76 0.82 9.73
C GLU A 383 23.57 -0.63 9.30
N GLY A 384 24.66 -1.29 8.92
CA GLY A 384 24.67 -2.73 8.66
C GLY A 384 24.72 -3.50 9.97
N THR A 385 24.06 -4.63 10.03
CA THR A 385 24.08 -5.48 11.23
C THR A 385 24.75 -6.82 10.95
N GLU A 386 25.25 -7.45 12.02
CA GLU A 386 25.77 -8.82 11.95
C GLU A 386 24.62 -9.81 12.09
N ILE A 387 24.23 -10.47 11.01
CA ILE A 387 23.07 -11.37 10.97
C ILE A 387 23.19 -12.56 11.93
N SER A 388 24.41 -12.96 12.29
CA SER A 388 24.68 -14.00 13.30
C SER A 388 24.12 -13.67 14.69
N ASN A 389 23.90 -12.40 14.98
CA ASN A 389 23.31 -11.94 16.24
C ASN A 389 21.79 -12.04 16.25
N TYR A 390 21.17 -12.34 15.08
CA TYR A 390 19.72 -12.50 14.97
C TYR A 390 19.33 -13.97 14.87
N SER A 391 18.53 -14.42 15.81
CA SER A 391 18.00 -15.79 15.80
C SER A 391 16.72 -15.86 14.97
N ILE A 392 16.78 -15.48 13.68
CA ILE A 392 15.65 -15.53 12.74
C ILE A 392 16.03 -16.42 11.55
N PRO A 393 15.26 -17.49 11.26
CA PRO A 393 15.55 -18.36 10.14
C PRO A 393 15.28 -17.67 8.79
N PHE A 394 16.05 -18.03 7.76
CA PHE A 394 15.83 -17.66 6.35
C PHE A 394 16.05 -16.18 6.02
N ILE A 395 16.62 -15.41 6.92
CA ILE A 395 17.02 -14.01 6.67
C ILE A 395 18.52 -13.97 6.37
N ARG A 396 18.88 -13.28 5.31
CA ARG A 396 20.23 -13.09 4.83
C ARG A 396 20.90 -11.85 5.41
N ASN A 397 20.13 -10.76 5.49
CA ASN A 397 20.64 -9.48 5.93
C ASN A 397 19.54 -8.65 6.59
N ILE A 398 19.91 -7.87 7.59
CA ILE A 398 19.09 -6.82 8.20
C ILE A 398 19.90 -5.54 8.19
N SER A 399 19.31 -4.45 7.72
CA SER A 399 19.91 -3.12 7.79
C SER A 399 19.00 -2.17 8.54
N LEU A 400 19.60 -1.40 9.44
CA LEU A 400 18.91 -0.36 10.20
C LEU A 400 19.06 0.97 9.47
N ILE A 401 17.96 1.55 9.07
CA ILE A 401 17.95 2.80 8.32
C ILE A 401 17.54 3.92 9.28
N HIS A 402 18.56 4.58 9.84
CA HIS A 402 18.35 5.66 10.81
C HIS A 402 17.76 6.92 10.17
N LYS A 403 17.98 7.09 8.88
CA LYS A 403 17.50 8.23 8.14
C LYS A 403 17.25 7.86 6.69
N VAL A 404 16.09 8.17 6.20
CA VAL A 404 15.73 8.07 4.79
C VAL A 404 14.80 9.22 4.43
N ARG A 405 14.98 9.78 3.23
CA ARG A 405 14.05 10.74 2.65
C ARG A 405 13.31 10.06 1.50
N GLU A 406 11.99 10.16 1.51
CA GLU A 406 11.11 9.76 0.41
C GLU A 406 10.52 11.01 -0.24
N VAL A 407 10.52 11.07 -1.55
CA VAL A 407 9.80 12.06 -2.35
C VAL A 407 8.63 11.36 -3.02
N GLN A 408 7.42 11.87 -2.83
CA GLN A 408 6.22 11.32 -3.43
C GLN A 408 5.53 12.38 -4.29
N ALA A 409 5.46 12.11 -5.60
CA ALA A 409 4.93 13.03 -6.60
C ALA A 409 3.58 12.57 -7.14
N LEU A 410 2.63 13.49 -7.29
CA LEU A 410 1.35 13.26 -7.94
C LEU A 410 1.53 13.46 -9.46
N VAL A 411 1.39 12.38 -10.22
CA VAL A 411 1.57 12.42 -11.69
C VAL A 411 0.24 12.44 -12.45
N GLY A 412 -0.82 11.98 -11.80
CA GLY A 412 -2.16 11.90 -12.39
C GLY A 412 -3.18 11.44 -11.37
N PHE A 413 -4.36 11.17 -11.84
CA PHE A 413 -5.39 10.48 -11.05
C PHE A 413 -6.31 9.67 -11.99
N SER A 414 -7.11 8.79 -11.41
CA SER A 414 -8.18 8.10 -12.14
C SER A 414 -9.52 8.26 -11.42
N ARG A 415 -10.63 7.95 -12.14
CA ARG A 415 -11.97 7.94 -11.59
C ARG A 415 -12.66 6.61 -11.89
N LEU A 416 -13.59 6.21 -11.05
CA LEU A 416 -14.38 4.98 -11.11
C LEU A 416 -13.58 3.71 -10.84
N LYS A 417 -12.36 3.64 -11.31
CA LYS A 417 -11.47 2.48 -11.17
C LYS A 417 -10.09 2.96 -10.79
N PRO A 418 -9.47 2.41 -9.75
CA PRO A 418 -8.09 2.75 -9.43
C PRO A 418 -7.14 2.14 -10.45
N ILE A 419 -6.09 2.88 -10.77
CA ILE A 419 -5.01 2.51 -11.69
C ILE A 419 -3.70 2.75 -10.98
N GLU A 420 -2.74 1.86 -11.19
CA GLU A 420 -1.38 2.01 -10.67
C GLU A 420 -0.52 2.82 -11.64
N ALA A 421 0.34 3.67 -11.08
CA ALA A 421 1.39 4.32 -11.86
C ALA A 421 2.48 3.32 -12.25
N ASN A 422 2.98 3.42 -13.48
CA ASN A 422 4.23 2.79 -13.87
C ASN A 422 5.35 3.83 -13.82
N MET A 423 6.49 3.47 -13.24
CA MET A 423 7.70 4.27 -13.37
C MET A 423 8.05 4.38 -14.87
N GLY A 424 8.04 5.59 -15.40
CA GLY A 424 8.43 5.88 -16.80
C GLY A 424 7.37 5.67 -17.87
N ASP A 425 6.22 5.06 -17.59
CA ASP A 425 5.14 4.88 -18.57
C ASP A 425 3.79 5.30 -17.99
N ASN A 426 3.41 6.54 -18.25
CA ASN A 426 2.11 7.12 -17.92
C ASN A 426 1.13 7.12 -19.10
N SER A 427 1.37 6.28 -20.11
CA SER A 427 0.58 6.25 -21.35
C SER A 427 -0.79 5.58 -21.22
N SER A 428 -1.21 5.16 -20.03
CA SER A 428 -2.55 4.57 -19.87
C SER A 428 -3.65 5.56 -20.21
N GLU A 429 -4.53 5.19 -21.10
CA GLU A 429 -5.72 5.95 -21.55
C GLU A 429 -6.64 6.41 -20.40
N TYR A 430 -6.51 5.77 -19.23
CA TYR A 430 -7.32 6.06 -18.05
C TYR A 430 -6.63 6.96 -17.02
N ILE A 431 -5.38 7.34 -17.24
CA ILE A 431 -4.66 8.28 -16.38
C ILE A 431 -5.02 9.70 -16.80
N VAL A 432 -5.65 10.40 -15.88
CA VAL A 432 -6.05 11.81 -16.10
C VAL A 432 -4.88 12.71 -15.73
N PRO A 433 -4.34 13.48 -16.69
CA PRO A 433 -3.23 14.38 -16.41
C PRO A 433 -3.70 15.54 -15.53
N ILE A 434 -2.90 15.85 -14.51
CA ILE A 434 -3.20 16.93 -13.59
C ILE A 434 -2.88 18.32 -14.15
N LYS A 435 -1.99 18.41 -15.12
CA LYS A 435 -1.53 19.66 -15.74
C LYS A 435 -2.43 20.09 -16.88
N HIS A 436 -2.61 21.40 -17.04
CA HIS A 436 -3.29 22.00 -18.19
C HIS A 436 -2.28 22.40 -19.30
N GLN A 437 -1.08 22.81 -18.91
CA GLN A 437 0.02 23.18 -19.81
C GLN A 437 1.25 22.32 -19.48
N ASP A 438 2.19 22.25 -20.41
CA ASP A 438 3.48 21.59 -20.15
C ASP A 438 4.30 22.38 -19.16
N THR A 439 4.12 22.10 -17.90
CA THR A 439 4.96 22.59 -16.81
C THR A 439 6.05 21.57 -16.50
N ASN A 440 7.26 22.04 -16.22
CA ASN A 440 8.41 21.17 -15.97
C ASN A 440 8.49 20.69 -14.50
N TRP A 441 7.35 20.54 -13.81
CA TRP A 441 7.32 20.09 -12.45
C TRP A 441 6.00 19.37 -12.09
N TYR A 442 6.00 18.59 -11.00
CA TYR A 442 4.81 17.97 -10.43
C TYR A 442 4.64 18.34 -8.97
N PRO A 443 3.38 18.44 -8.48
CA PRO A 443 3.13 18.51 -7.05
C PRO A 443 3.71 17.28 -6.34
N ALA A 444 4.49 17.54 -5.29
CA ALA A 444 5.08 16.48 -4.48
C ALA A 444 5.32 16.95 -3.06
N TYR A 445 5.45 16.01 -2.16
CA TYR A 445 5.91 16.26 -0.80
C TYR A 445 7.07 15.33 -0.46
N GLU A 446 7.86 15.75 0.50
CA GLU A 446 8.94 14.92 1.03
C GLU A 446 8.62 14.49 2.46
N VAL A 447 9.05 13.27 2.78
CA VAL A 447 8.97 12.72 4.13
C VAL A 447 10.35 12.23 4.53
N ARG A 448 10.71 12.48 5.78
CA ARG A 448 11.90 11.91 6.40
C ARG A 448 11.46 10.92 7.44
N GLY A 449 12.10 9.76 7.45
CA GLY A 449 11.76 8.68 8.34
C GLY A 449 12.96 7.80 8.65
N GLU A 450 12.67 6.74 9.35
CA GLU A 450 13.59 5.67 9.71
C GLU A 450 12.94 4.33 9.40
N GLY A 451 13.72 3.25 9.33
CA GLY A 451 13.14 1.96 8.98
C GLY A 451 14.05 0.76 9.19
N ILE A 452 13.50 -0.40 8.91
CA ILE A 452 14.17 -1.69 8.98
C ILE A 452 14.08 -2.33 7.60
N PHE A 453 15.22 -2.61 6.99
CA PHE A 453 15.30 -3.39 5.76
C PHE A 453 15.66 -4.84 6.10
N ILE A 454 14.94 -5.78 5.50
CA ILE A 454 15.08 -7.21 5.72
C ILE A 454 15.27 -7.89 4.37
N GLU A 455 16.37 -8.60 4.20
CA GLU A 455 16.66 -9.40 3.02
C GLU A 455 16.54 -10.88 3.34
N PHE A 456 15.76 -11.60 2.57
CA PHE A 456 15.50 -13.03 2.74
C PHE A 456 16.48 -13.88 1.91
N ASP A 457 16.71 -15.12 2.35
CA ASP A 457 17.52 -16.07 1.58
C ASP A 457 16.74 -16.59 0.37
N GLU A 458 17.15 -16.12 -0.79
CA GLU A 458 16.54 -16.49 -2.07
C GLU A 458 16.59 -17.98 -2.37
N ASN A 459 17.66 -18.67 -1.94
CA ASN A 459 17.79 -20.10 -2.18
C ASN A 459 16.72 -20.88 -1.42
N VAL A 460 16.45 -20.45 -0.17
CA VAL A 460 15.41 -21.08 0.66
C VAL A 460 14.02 -20.82 0.08
N ILE A 461 13.76 -19.60 -0.37
CA ILE A 461 12.49 -19.27 -1.04
C ILE A 461 12.31 -20.11 -2.30
N SER A 462 13.33 -20.19 -3.13
CA SER A 462 13.29 -20.97 -4.37
C SER A 462 13.07 -22.46 -4.13
N GLU A 463 13.72 -23.02 -3.11
CA GLU A 463 13.54 -24.41 -2.71
C GLU A 463 12.13 -24.65 -2.16
N TRP A 464 11.62 -23.77 -1.31
CA TRP A 464 10.26 -23.84 -0.80
C TRP A 464 9.23 -23.81 -1.93
N GLN A 465 9.36 -22.91 -2.90
CA GLN A 465 8.45 -22.85 -4.06
C GLN A 465 8.45 -24.15 -4.87
N LYS A 466 9.64 -24.72 -5.14
CA LYS A 466 9.78 -25.96 -5.92
C LYS A 466 9.17 -27.17 -5.23
N ASN A 467 9.27 -27.22 -3.91
CA ASN A 467 8.82 -28.36 -3.12
C ASN A 467 7.33 -28.30 -2.72
N ASN A 468 6.62 -27.19 -3.04
CA ASN A 468 5.23 -26.99 -2.65
C ASN A 468 4.29 -26.76 -3.85
N PRO A 469 3.79 -27.82 -4.51
CA PRO A 469 2.89 -27.68 -5.65
C PRO A 469 1.56 -27.00 -5.27
N GLU A 470 1.12 -27.07 -4.02
CA GLU A 470 -0.07 -26.36 -3.55
C GLU A 470 0.10 -24.83 -3.60
N ILE A 471 1.27 -24.33 -3.25
CA ILE A 471 1.59 -22.90 -3.40
C ILE A 471 1.46 -22.48 -4.87
N GLN A 472 1.99 -23.29 -5.81
CA GLN A 472 1.86 -22.97 -7.23
C GLN A 472 0.39 -22.96 -7.67
N ARG A 473 -0.42 -23.91 -7.21
CA ARG A 473 -1.86 -23.95 -7.50
C ARG A 473 -2.57 -22.68 -7.01
N ARG A 474 -2.26 -22.19 -5.81
CA ARG A 474 -2.81 -20.95 -5.24
C ARG A 474 -2.39 -19.73 -6.05
N VAL A 475 -1.13 -19.65 -6.42
CA VAL A 475 -0.59 -18.59 -7.28
C VAL A 475 -1.28 -18.57 -8.65
N ASP A 476 -1.52 -19.75 -9.25
CA ASP A 476 -2.19 -19.86 -10.54
C ASP A 476 -3.64 -19.37 -10.48
N VAL A 477 -4.38 -19.69 -9.41
CA VAL A 477 -5.74 -19.18 -9.19
C VAL A 477 -5.72 -17.65 -9.05
N LEU A 478 -4.77 -17.10 -8.30
CA LEU A 478 -4.63 -15.66 -8.15
C LEU A 478 -4.30 -14.96 -9.47
N ASN A 479 -3.38 -15.49 -10.25
CA ASN A 479 -3.04 -14.96 -11.57
C ASN A 479 -4.22 -15.02 -12.55
N GLU A 480 -5.06 -16.06 -12.47
CA GLU A 480 -6.28 -16.15 -13.27
C GLU A 480 -7.30 -15.07 -12.87
N ASN A 481 -7.49 -14.85 -11.56
CA ASN A 481 -8.35 -13.79 -11.05
C ASN A 481 -7.80 -12.41 -11.47
N TYR A 482 -6.49 -12.20 -11.36
CA TYR A 482 -5.82 -10.98 -11.77
C TYR A 482 -6.02 -10.68 -13.26
N ARG A 483 -5.80 -11.66 -14.14
CA ARG A 483 -6.01 -11.51 -15.57
C ARG A 483 -7.45 -11.12 -15.94
N LYS A 484 -8.45 -11.58 -15.17
CA LYS A 484 -9.86 -11.22 -15.34
C LYS A 484 -10.21 -9.85 -14.76
N SER A 485 -9.44 -9.35 -13.82
CA SER A 485 -9.67 -8.06 -13.18
C SER A 485 -9.37 -6.89 -14.11
N PHE A 486 -9.97 -5.73 -13.81
CA PHE A 486 -9.68 -4.52 -14.57
C PHE A 486 -8.22 -4.09 -14.45
N ILE A 487 -7.64 -4.20 -13.25
CA ILE A 487 -6.22 -3.87 -13.02
C ILE A 487 -5.32 -4.77 -13.85
N GLY A 488 -5.57 -6.08 -13.86
CA GLY A 488 -4.77 -7.03 -14.63
C GLY A 488 -4.90 -6.86 -16.14
N GLN A 489 -6.04 -6.35 -16.63
CA GLN A 489 -6.21 -5.99 -18.04
C GLN A 489 -5.46 -4.72 -18.41
N SER A 490 -5.40 -3.73 -17.49
CA SER A 490 -4.68 -2.48 -17.72
C SER A 490 -3.16 -2.60 -17.53
N LYS A 491 -2.71 -3.50 -16.64
CA LYS A 491 -1.29 -3.73 -16.31
C LYS A 491 -1.01 -5.23 -16.20
N PRO A 492 -0.82 -5.95 -17.32
CA PRO A 492 -0.50 -7.36 -17.27
C PRO A 492 0.84 -7.61 -16.57
N ARG A 493 0.82 -8.41 -15.50
CA ARG A 493 2.02 -8.90 -14.82
C ARG A 493 1.78 -10.29 -14.25
N LYS A 494 2.84 -11.02 -13.95
CA LYS A 494 2.79 -12.32 -13.29
C LYS A 494 3.08 -12.16 -11.81
N ILE A 495 2.14 -12.57 -10.97
CA ILE A 495 2.33 -12.62 -9.52
C ILE A 495 3.04 -13.93 -9.19
N THR A 496 4.10 -13.87 -8.37
CA THR A 496 4.90 -15.04 -7.95
C THR A 496 4.61 -15.42 -6.50
N ALA A 497 4.92 -16.64 -6.12
CA ALA A 497 4.80 -17.09 -4.73
C ALA A 497 5.73 -16.28 -3.80
N LYS A 498 6.94 -15.96 -4.27
CA LYS A 498 7.86 -15.06 -3.56
C LYS A 498 7.21 -13.70 -3.26
N PHE A 499 6.57 -13.10 -4.26
CA PHE A 499 5.90 -11.81 -4.07
C PHE A 499 4.79 -11.89 -3.01
N LEU A 500 3.93 -12.92 -3.08
CA LEU A 500 2.88 -13.15 -2.08
C LEU A 500 3.45 -13.32 -0.67
N LEU A 501 4.52 -14.09 -0.54
CA LEU A 501 5.18 -14.34 0.74
C LEU A 501 5.73 -13.05 1.32
N LEU A 502 6.57 -12.33 0.58
CA LEU A 502 7.21 -11.10 1.06
C LEU A 502 6.18 -10.02 1.41
N HIS A 503 5.18 -9.83 0.56
CA HIS A 503 4.12 -8.87 0.78
C HIS A 503 3.29 -9.21 2.02
N THR A 504 2.94 -10.49 2.21
CA THR A 504 2.18 -10.89 3.39
C THR A 504 3.01 -10.78 4.68
N ILE A 505 4.31 -11.11 4.64
CA ILE A 505 5.22 -10.93 5.78
C ILE A 505 5.31 -9.44 6.15
N SER A 506 5.41 -8.54 5.18
CA SER A 506 5.48 -7.10 5.47
C SER A 506 4.23 -6.61 6.21
N HIS A 507 3.03 -7.07 5.80
CA HIS A 507 1.78 -6.72 6.44
C HIS A 507 1.68 -7.20 7.91
N VAL A 508 2.02 -8.45 8.18
CA VAL A 508 1.98 -8.98 9.55
C VAL A 508 3.05 -8.32 10.43
N LEU A 509 4.21 -7.99 9.87
CA LEU A 509 5.25 -7.24 10.58
C LEU A 509 4.83 -5.79 10.87
N ILE A 510 4.22 -5.08 9.93
CA ILE A 510 3.71 -3.72 10.16
C ILE A 510 2.69 -3.71 11.29
N LYS A 511 1.78 -4.68 11.35
CA LYS A 511 0.81 -4.80 12.44
C LYS A 511 1.51 -5.00 13.79
N GLN A 512 2.47 -5.90 13.86
CA GLN A 512 3.22 -6.18 15.09
C GLN A 512 4.10 -5.01 15.51
N LEU A 513 4.80 -4.38 14.57
CA LEU A 513 5.62 -3.19 14.82
C LEU A 513 4.76 -2.02 15.34
N SER A 514 3.60 -1.79 14.74
CA SER A 514 2.65 -0.78 15.21
C SER A 514 2.22 -1.03 16.66
N PHE A 515 1.95 -2.28 17.00
CA PHE A 515 1.58 -2.66 18.37
C PHE A 515 2.71 -2.41 19.37
N GLU A 516 3.93 -2.85 19.06
CA GLU A 516 5.09 -2.74 19.96
C GLU A 516 5.62 -1.29 20.08
N CYS A 517 5.61 -0.53 18.99
CA CYS A 517 6.09 0.87 18.98
C CYS A 517 5.05 1.87 19.43
N GLY A 518 3.75 1.50 19.42
CA GLY A 518 2.65 2.46 19.63
C GLY A 518 2.42 3.42 18.47
N TYR A 519 3.05 3.22 17.30
CA TYR A 519 2.77 4.00 16.09
C TYR A 519 1.38 3.66 15.51
N SER A 520 0.72 4.64 14.92
CA SER A 520 -0.42 4.34 14.06
C SER A 520 0.04 3.47 12.89
N ILE A 521 -0.70 2.42 12.55
CA ILE A 521 -0.38 1.60 11.36
C ILE A 521 -0.25 2.49 10.12
N ALA A 522 -1.07 3.52 9.99
CA ALA A 522 -1.05 4.45 8.87
C ALA A 522 0.22 5.33 8.79
N SER A 523 1.05 5.38 9.84
CA SER A 523 2.34 6.09 9.82
C SER A 523 3.50 5.20 9.36
N LEU A 524 3.27 3.90 9.22
CA LEU A 524 4.23 2.95 8.66
C LEU A 524 3.91 2.67 7.21
N LYS A 525 4.93 2.49 6.39
CA LYS A 525 4.83 2.05 4.99
C LYS A 525 5.70 0.85 4.74
N GLU A 526 5.27 0.06 3.77
CA GLU A 526 6.11 -0.97 3.17
C GLU A 526 6.72 -0.50 1.86
N ARG A 527 7.83 -1.14 1.47
CA ARG A 527 8.41 -1.09 0.15
C ARG A 527 8.96 -2.44 -0.21
N LEU A 528 8.45 -3.00 -1.32
CA LEU A 528 8.73 -4.38 -1.71
C LEU A 528 9.81 -4.43 -2.78
N TYR A 529 10.79 -5.30 -2.57
CA TYR A 529 11.87 -5.59 -3.51
C TYR A 529 11.80 -7.06 -3.89
N CYS A 530 11.13 -7.32 -5.00
CA CYS A 530 10.88 -8.67 -5.48
C CYS A 530 11.05 -8.73 -6.99
N SER A 531 12.07 -9.42 -7.45
CA SER A 531 12.32 -9.70 -8.87
C SER A 531 13.16 -10.95 -9.05
N GLU A 532 13.15 -11.49 -10.24
CA GLU A 532 13.95 -12.66 -10.62
C GLU A 532 15.22 -12.22 -11.38
N ILE A 533 16.20 -13.11 -11.51
CA ILE A 533 17.43 -12.85 -12.30
C ILE A 533 17.09 -12.47 -13.73
N ALA A 534 16.06 -13.09 -14.31
CA ALA A 534 15.60 -12.79 -15.67
C ALA A 534 15.14 -11.35 -15.87
N ASP A 535 14.74 -10.67 -14.79
CA ASP A 535 14.31 -9.27 -14.81
C ASP A 535 15.47 -8.27 -14.69
N GLY A 536 16.72 -8.77 -14.54
CA GLY A 536 17.95 -8.00 -14.43
C GLY A 536 18.67 -8.17 -13.10
N LYS A 537 18.06 -7.87 -11.96
CA LYS A 537 18.59 -8.07 -10.60
C LYS A 537 17.62 -8.91 -9.77
N GLN A 538 18.14 -9.96 -9.15
CA GLN A 538 17.38 -10.75 -8.19
C GLN A 538 17.24 -9.98 -6.87
N MET A 539 16.01 -9.83 -6.40
CA MET A 539 15.71 -9.14 -5.16
C MET A 539 14.71 -9.93 -4.32
N SER A 540 14.95 -10.00 -3.02
CA SER A 540 14.10 -10.70 -2.04
C SER A 540 14.12 -9.95 -0.72
N GLY A 541 13.56 -8.74 -0.71
CA GLY A 541 13.61 -7.86 0.45
C GLY A 541 12.33 -7.10 0.70
N ILE A 542 12.17 -6.68 1.94
CA ILE A 542 11.13 -5.75 2.39
C ILE A 542 11.76 -4.62 3.18
N PHE A 543 11.26 -3.42 2.98
CA PHE A 543 11.63 -2.26 3.76
C PHE A 543 10.38 -1.70 4.43
N ILE A 544 10.38 -1.68 5.77
CA ILE A 544 9.31 -1.10 6.58
C ILE A 544 9.85 0.17 7.20
N TYR A 545 9.17 1.31 6.99
CA TYR A 545 9.65 2.60 7.41
C TYR A 545 8.54 3.55 7.82
N THR A 546 8.89 4.57 8.61
CA THR A 546 7.99 5.65 8.96
C THR A 546 7.83 6.62 7.80
N ALA A 547 6.62 7.04 7.51
CA ALA A 547 6.30 7.88 6.36
C ALA A 547 5.42 9.09 6.72
N SER A 548 5.35 9.46 7.98
CA SER A 548 4.60 10.62 8.44
C SER A 548 5.56 11.70 8.94
N GLY A 549 5.59 12.84 8.25
CA GLY A 549 6.36 14.02 8.68
C GLY A 549 5.83 14.66 9.98
N ASP A 550 4.63 14.29 10.38
CA ASP A 550 3.93 14.79 11.58
C ASP A 550 3.84 13.71 12.68
N SER A 551 4.66 12.64 12.61
CA SER A 551 4.65 11.64 13.67
C SER A 551 5.00 12.29 15.00
N GLU A 552 4.06 12.28 15.91
CA GLU A 552 4.23 12.68 17.31
C GLU A 552 5.18 11.68 17.98
N GLY A 553 6.47 11.83 17.75
CA GLY A 553 7.46 10.96 18.33
C GLY A 553 8.87 11.31 17.89
N THR A 554 9.82 11.05 18.74
CA THR A 554 11.22 11.15 18.43
C THR A 554 11.62 10.04 17.46
N MET A 555 12.42 10.36 16.42
CA MET A 555 13.09 9.37 15.60
C MET A 555 13.89 8.40 16.48
N GLY A 556 13.96 7.13 16.08
CA GLY A 556 14.68 6.07 16.81
C GLY A 556 13.79 4.98 17.39
N GLY A 557 12.46 5.17 17.37
CA GLY A 557 11.51 4.19 17.88
C GLY A 557 11.42 2.92 17.03
N LEU A 558 11.35 3.08 15.70
CA LEU A 558 11.26 1.97 14.76
C LEU A 558 12.61 1.26 14.60
N VAL A 559 13.70 2.01 14.43
CA VAL A 559 15.06 1.44 14.34
C VAL A 559 15.41 0.62 15.56
N ARG A 560 15.03 1.08 16.76
CA ARG A 560 15.23 0.33 18.01
C ARG A 560 14.59 -1.06 17.97
N GLN A 561 13.42 -1.20 17.36
CA GLN A 561 12.76 -2.51 17.21
C GLN A 561 13.54 -3.44 16.27
N GLY A 562 14.40 -2.88 15.43
CA GLY A 562 15.29 -3.64 14.56
C GLY A 562 16.54 -4.20 15.23
N PHE A 563 16.84 -3.89 16.49
CA PHE A 563 18.01 -4.38 17.19
C PHE A 563 17.97 -5.90 17.42
N SER A 564 19.13 -6.52 17.46
CA SER A 564 19.29 -7.99 17.53
C SER A 564 18.73 -8.63 18.82
N ASP A 565 18.61 -7.87 19.88
CA ASP A 565 18.00 -8.28 21.16
C ASP A 565 16.46 -8.15 21.19
N ILE A 566 15.86 -7.39 20.24
CA ILE A 566 14.43 -7.12 20.21
C ILE A 566 13.77 -7.78 19.00
N PHE A 567 14.32 -7.56 17.81
CA PHE A 567 13.69 -7.90 16.54
C PHE A 567 13.38 -9.40 16.38
N PRO A 568 14.21 -10.35 16.82
CA PRO A 568 13.90 -11.78 16.71
C PRO A 568 12.60 -12.17 17.44
N GLY A 569 12.40 -11.64 18.67
CA GLY A 569 11.18 -11.87 19.42
C GLY A 569 9.94 -11.26 18.76
N LEU A 570 10.08 -10.04 18.24
CA LEU A 570 9.03 -9.35 17.50
C LEU A 570 8.66 -10.09 16.21
N PHE A 571 9.66 -10.52 15.45
CA PHE A 571 9.46 -11.27 14.21
C PHE A 571 8.74 -12.59 14.46
N LYS A 572 9.18 -13.34 15.49
CA LYS A 572 8.53 -14.60 15.89
C LYS A 572 7.06 -14.36 16.24
N LYS A 573 6.76 -13.39 17.10
CA LYS A 573 5.38 -13.03 17.46
C LYS A 573 4.52 -12.67 16.23
N ALA A 574 5.06 -11.90 15.28
CA ALA A 574 4.35 -11.55 14.07
C ALA A 574 3.96 -12.78 13.24
N MET A 575 4.85 -13.78 13.16
CA MET A 575 4.57 -15.03 12.46
C MET A 575 3.56 -15.89 13.25
N GLU A 576 3.65 -15.93 14.58
CA GLU A 576 2.70 -16.64 15.45
C GLU A 576 1.30 -16.03 15.36
N GLU A 577 1.16 -14.71 15.38
CA GLU A 577 -0.13 -14.03 15.16
C GLU A 577 -0.76 -14.37 13.79
N ALA A 578 0.05 -14.66 12.78
CA ALA A 578 -0.45 -15.10 11.48
C ALA A 578 -1.05 -16.51 11.50
N MET A 579 -0.80 -17.34 12.54
CA MET A 579 -1.31 -18.71 12.61
C MET A 579 -2.83 -18.78 12.74
N THR A 580 -3.46 -17.76 13.32
CA THR A 580 -4.89 -17.73 13.61
C THR A 580 -5.59 -16.50 13.05
N CYS A 581 -6.84 -16.68 12.70
CA CYS A 581 -7.72 -15.57 12.30
C CYS A 581 -9.12 -15.79 12.87
N SER A 582 -9.75 -14.73 13.35
CA SER A 582 -11.12 -14.82 13.87
C SER A 582 -12.15 -15.31 12.82
N ASN A 583 -11.80 -15.29 11.55
CA ASN A 583 -12.63 -15.77 10.43
C ASN A 583 -12.22 -17.16 9.93
N ASP A 584 -11.37 -17.89 10.66
CA ASP A 584 -11.02 -19.27 10.30
C ASP A 584 -12.20 -20.21 10.62
N PRO A 585 -12.41 -21.28 9.85
CA PRO A 585 -11.58 -21.76 8.74
C PRO A 585 -11.84 -21.06 7.40
N VAL A 586 -12.86 -20.25 7.27
CA VAL A 586 -13.26 -19.61 5.99
C VAL A 586 -12.13 -18.75 5.43
N CYS A 587 -11.45 -17.98 6.26
CA CYS A 587 -10.31 -17.17 5.81
C CYS A 587 -9.13 -18.04 5.39
N SER A 588 -8.77 -19.05 6.19
CA SER A 588 -7.64 -19.95 5.93
C SER A 588 -7.78 -20.72 4.62
N LEU A 589 -9.00 -21.16 4.28
CA LEU A 589 -9.31 -21.95 3.09
C LEU A 589 -9.66 -21.11 1.86
N SER A 590 -9.69 -19.80 1.99
CA SER A 590 -10.11 -18.95 0.87
C SER A 590 -9.16 -19.04 -0.32
N MET A 591 -9.75 -19.21 -1.50
CA MET A 591 -9.09 -19.19 -2.81
C MET A 591 -9.44 -17.93 -3.61
N GLY A 592 -10.04 -16.94 -2.96
CA GLY A 592 -10.37 -15.66 -3.56
C GLY A 592 -11.29 -14.85 -2.66
N GLN A 593 -10.77 -13.76 -2.08
CA GLN A 593 -11.54 -12.80 -1.29
C GLN A 593 -11.02 -11.37 -1.52
N GLY A 594 -11.70 -10.42 -0.93
CA GLY A 594 -11.39 -9.00 -1.13
C GLY A 594 -11.77 -8.52 -2.53
N ARG A 595 -11.15 -7.44 -2.93
CA ARG A 595 -11.41 -6.79 -4.22
C ARG A 595 -10.98 -7.71 -5.38
N ASP A 596 -11.87 -7.92 -6.33
CA ASP A 596 -11.67 -8.77 -7.53
C ASP A 596 -11.17 -10.18 -7.20
N SER A 597 -11.38 -10.70 -5.97
CA SER A 597 -10.86 -11.97 -5.47
C SER A 597 -9.32 -12.08 -5.55
N LEU A 598 -8.63 -10.95 -5.31
CA LEU A 598 -7.17 -10.85 -5.42
C LEU A 598 -6.43 -11.07 -4.09
N ASN A 599 -7.12 -11.49 -3.03
CA ASN A 599 -6.54 -12.03 -1.81
C ASN A 599 -6.94 -13.49 -1.64
N LEU A 600 -6.06 -14.30 -1.06
CA LEU A 600 -6.36 -15.70 -0.71
C LEU A 600 -6.66 -15.81 0.79
N SER A 601 -5.81 -16.42 1.60
CA SER A 601 -6.02 -16.49 3.04
C SER A 601 -5.67 -15.18 3.75
N ALA A 602 -6.31 -14.07 3.38
CA ALA A 602 -6.03 -12.75 3.94
C ALA A 602 -7.29 -11.89 4.01
N CYS A 603 -7.70 -11.49 5.21
CA CYS A 603 -8.86 -10.65 5.43
C CYS A 603 -8.53 -9.46 6.34
N TYR A 604 -9.52 -8.61 6.59
CA TYR A 604 -9.39 -7.44 7.45
C TYR A 604 -8.86 -7.78 8.85
N SER A 605 -9.30 -8.89 9.42
CA SER A 605 -8.89 -9.28 10.78
C SER A 605 -7.42 -9.69 10.87
N CYS A 606 -6.89 -10.38 9.86
CA CYS A 606 -5.52 -10.93 9.93
C CYS A 606 -4.46 -10.10 9.20
N CYS A 607 -4.66 -9.69 7.96
CA CYS A 607 -3.57 -9.18 7.13
C CYS A 607 -3.74 -7.75 6.62
N LEU A 608 -4.99 -7.25 6.40
CA LEU A 608 -5.16 -5.94 5.78
C LEU A 608 -4.69 -4.82 6.71
N ILE A 609 -4.02 -3.83 6.12
CA ILE A 609 -3.56 -2.59 6.75
C ILE A 609 -4.19 -1.37 6.04
N PRO A 610 -4.02 -0.12 6.53
CA PRO A 610 -4.44 1.06 5.77
C PRO A 610 -3.85 1.07 4.36
N GLU A 611 -4.66 1.42 3.36
CA GLU A 611 -4.20 1.45 1.94
C GLU A 611 -3.00 2.38 1.71
N THR A 612 -2.85 3.42 2.53
CA THR A 612 -1.70 4.35 2.49
C THR A 612 -0.39 3.72 2.94
N SER A 613 -0.44 2.59 3.63
CA SER A 613 0.71 1.85 4.15
C SER A 613 1.17 0.74 3.20
N CYS A 614 0.29 0.31 2.28
CA CYS A 614 0.52 -0.79 1.35
C CYS A 614 0.82 -0.27 -0.07
N GLU A 615 1.84 -0.82 -0.74
CA GLU A 615 2.16 -0.49 -2.13
C GLU A 615 1.14 -1.04 -3.14
N GLU A 616 0.40 -2.08 -2.77
CA GLU A 616 -0.48 -2.87 -3.66
C GLU A 616 -1.97 -2.76 -3.28
N PHE A 617 -2.38 -1.71 -2.61
CA PHE A 617 -3.79 -1.46 -2.22
C PHE A 617 -4.47 -2.65 -1.53
N ASN A 618 -3.75 -3.38 -0.66
CA ASN A 618 -4.24 -4.57 0.05
C ASN A 618 -4.72 -5.72 -0.87
N ILE A 619 -4.13 -5.88 -2.04
CA ILE A 619 -4.32 -7.05 -2.91
C ILE A 619 -3.05 -7.90 -2.94
N PHE A 620 -3.16 -9.16 -3.37
CA PHE A 620 -2.06 -10.13 -3.43
C PHE A 620 -1.50 -10.52 -2.06
N LEU A 621 -2.39 -10.82 -1.12
CA LEU A 621 -2.05 -11.28 0.21
C LEU A 621 -2.51 -12.72 0.42
N ASP A 622 -1.66 -13.52 1.06
CA ASP A 622 -1.97 -14.89 1.40
C ASP A 622 -1.20 -15.35 2.65
N ARG A 623 -1.83 -15.34 3.80
CA ARG A 623 -1.29 -15.84 5.05
C ARG A 623 -0.87 -17.32 4.97
N GLY A 624 -1.52 -18.10 4.11
CA GLY A 624 -1.16 -19.48 3.86
C GLY A 624 0.27 -19.67 3.33
N THR A 625 0.87 -18.65 2.71
CA THR A 625 2.28 -18.70 2.30
C THR A 625 3.24 -18.65 3.48
N ILE A 626 2.84 -18.08 4.62
CA ILE A 626 3.67 -17.99 5.84
C ILE A 626 3.47 -19.23 6.71
N VAL A 627 2.21 -19.55 7.05
CA VAL A 627 1.84 -20.49 8.11
C VAL A 627 1.12 -21.76 7.61
N GLY A 628 0.84 -21.85 6.31
CA GLY A 628 -0.02 -22.88 5.75
C GLY A 628 -1.51 -22.57 5.95
N THR A 629 -2.35 -23.52 5.56
CA THR A 629 -3.80 -23.48 5.76
C THR A 629 -4.19 -24.52 6.81
N CYS A 630 -5.42 -24.46 7.32
CA CYS A 630 -5.92 -25.45 8.24
C CYS A 630 -5.99 -26.89 7.64
N GLU A 631 -6.00 -27.04 6.32
CA GLU A 631 -5.95 -28.34 5.63
C GLU A 631 -4.53 -28.76 5.23
N ASN A 632 -3.63 -27.82 5.05
CA ASN A 632 -2.24 -28.05 4.66
C ASN A 632 -1.30 -27.07 5.36
N ARG A 633 -0.91 -27.38 6.58
CA ARG A 633 0.02 -26.55 7.37
C ARG A 633 1.43 -26.56 6.76
N GLU A 634 1.88 -27.68 6.20
CA GLU A 634 3.26 -27.85 5.72
C GLU A 634 3.62 -26.98 4.52
N MET A 635 2.62 -26.42 3.83
CA MET A 635 2.88 -25.56 2.68
C MET A 635 3.47 -24.21 3.06
N GLY A 636 3.30 -23.74 4.30
CA GLY A 636 3.78 -22.44 4.75
C GLY A 636 5.28 -22.37 4.87
N PHE A 637 5.87 -21.21 4.54
CA PHE A 637 7.31 -20.97 4.54
C PHE A 637 7.95 -21.15 5.93
N TYR A 638 7.25 -20.71 6.98
CA TYR A 638 7.68 -20.84 8.38
C TYR A 638 6.99 -21.96 9.14
N SER A 639 6.24 -22.82 8.47
CA SER A 639 5.45 -23.86 9.13
C SER A 639 6.25 -24.77 10.05
N ARG A 640 7.41 -25.24 9.58
CA ARG A 640 8.25 -26.13 10.39
C ARG A 640 8.75 -25.49 11.67
N GLN A 641 9.01 -24.17 11.64
CA GLN A 641 9.44 -23.39 12.79
C GLN A 641 8.28 -23.11 13.75
N LEU A 642 7.11 -22.80 13.20
CA LEU A 642 5.93 -22.42 13.98
C LEU A 642 5.22 -23.61 14.62
N TYR A 643 5.27 -24.78 13.99
CA TYR A 643 4.64 -25.99 14.52
C TYR A 643 5.66 -26.96 15.17
N GLY A 644 6.82 -26.45 15.61
CA GLY A 644 7.77 -27.20 16.40
C GLY A 644 8.61 -28.25 15.65
N ALA A 645 8.44 -28.40 14.33
CA ALA A 645 9.20 -29.39 13.54
C ALA A 645 10.65 -28.98 13.23
N ALA A 646 11.03 -27.73 13.50
CA ALA A 646 12.38 -27.20 13.34
C ALA A 646 12.66 -26.07 14.32
N SER A 647 13.94 -25.93 14.71
CA SER A 647 14.35 -24.83 15.60
C SER A 647 14.14 -23.47 14.96
N TRP A 648 13.68 -22.50 15.73
CA TRP A 648 13.62 -21.08 15.34
C TRP A 648 15.03 -20.43 15.27
N LYS A 649 16.11 -21.19 15.49
CA LYS A 649 17.48 -20.69 15.43
C LYS A 649 17.97 -20.57 13.98
N ASN A 650 18.74 -19.54 13.73
CA ASN A 650 19.37 -19.28 12.43
C ASN A 650 20.39 -20.39 12.12
N ASN A 651 20.13 -21.22 11.12
CA ASN A 651 21.10 -22.15 10.57
C ASN A 651 21.91 -21.50 9.43
N CYS A 652 22.32 -20.25 9.58
CA CYS A 652 23.33 -19.65 8.71
C CYS A 652 24.69 -20.28 8.99
N ILE A 653 24.86 -21.49 8.52
CA ILE A 653 26.18 -22.13 8.43
C ILE A 653 26.87 -21.47 7.23
N ALA A 654 27.95 -20.75 7.50
CA ALA A 654 28.92 -20.40 6.50
C ALA A 654 29.26 -21.64 5.68
N LYS A 655 28.91 -21.65 4.41
CA LYS A 655 29.40 -22.68 3.49
C LYS A 655 30.87 -22.43 3.25
N ASN A 656 31.72 -23.04 4.07
CA ASN A 656 33.07 -23.44 3.71
C ASN A 656 33.41 -24.63 4.61
N ASN A 657 33.17 -25.82 4.13
CA ASN A 657 34.07 -26.95 4.11
C ASN A 657 33.27 -28.22 3.74
N THR A 658 33.63 -28.76 2.61
CA THR A 658 33.45 -30.17 2.26
C THR A 658 34.07 -31.05 3.34
N ASP A 659 33.20 -31.57 4.21
CA ASP A 659 33.53 -32.81 4.91
C ASP A 659 32.20 -33.56 5.14
N VAL A 660 32.11 -34.68 4.46
CA VAL A 660 31.10 -35.71 4.67
C VAL A 660 31.43 -36.35 6.03
N SER A 661 30.92 -35.78 7.11
CA SER A 661 30.94 -36.47 8.41
C SER A 661 29.65 -37.30 8.50
N VAL A 662 29.85 -38.60 8.52
CA VAL A 662 28.86 -39.57 8.98
C VAL A 662 28.43 -39.13 10.39
N LYS A 663 27.16 -38.65 10.52
CA LYS A 663 26.60 -38.37 11.86
C LYS A 663 26.55 -39.69 12.62
N SER A 664 27.41 -39.87 13.60
CA SER A 664 27.26 -40.89 14.63
C SER A 664 25.95 -40.62 15.37
N LYS A 665 25.03 -41.58 15.37
CA LYS A 665 23.78 -41.51 16.14
C LYS A 665 24.16 -41.44 17.63
N VAL A 666 23.54 -40.53 18.34
CA VAL A 666 23.76 -40.36 19.79
C VAL A 666 22.99 -41.45 20.51
N HIS A 667 23.67 -42.26 21.33
CA HIS A 667 23.05 -43.34 22.10
C HIS A 667 22.21 -42.80 23.26
N VAL A 668 21.01 -43.36 23.42
CA VAL A 668 20.09 -43.05 24.51
C VAL A 668 20.14 -44.17 25.54
N ILE A 669 20.31 -43.80 26.81
CA ILE A 669 20.30 -44.69 27.95
C ILE A 669 18.98 -44.51 28.72
N ILE A 670 18.15 -45.56 28.77
CA ILE A 670 16.91 -45.56 29.54
C ILE A 670 17.27 -45.71 31.03
N ILE A 671 16.92 -44.72 31.84
CA ILE A 671 17.19 -44.71 33.31
C ILE A 671 16.03 -45.33 34.07
N ASP A 672 14.81 -44.96 33.76
CA ASP A 672 13.57 -45.48 34.32
C ASP A 672 12.61 -45.81 33.18
N GLN A 673 12.10 -47.05 33.20
CA GLN A 673 11.11 -47.47 32.15
C GLN A 673 9.71 -46.94 32.44
N GLY A 674 9.50 -46.28 33.56
CA GLY A 674 8.19 -45.80 34.00
C GLY A 674 7.21 -46.96 34.31
N THR A 675 5.93 -46.68 34.16
CA THR A 675 4.86 -47.66 34.42
C THR A 675 4.74 -48.63 33.25
N ASP A 676 4.95 -49.95 33.54
CA ASP A 676 4.79 -51.02 32.57
C ASP A 676 3.29 -51.35 32.39
N LEU A 677 2.77 -51.14 31.21
CA LEU A 677 1.36 -51.36 30.91
C LEU A 677 1.09 -52.77 30.29
N ARG A 678 2.12 -53.58 30.09
CA ARG A 678 1.99 -54.88 29.43
C ARG A 678 1.17 -55.92 30.20
N ASP A 679 1.21 -55.87 31.53
CA ASP A 679 0.50 -56.81 32.40
C ASP A 679 -0.90 -56.37 32.76
N SER A 680 -1.29 -55.14 32.36
CA SER A 680 -2.62 -54.59 32.65
C SER A 680 -3.67 -55.12 31.66
N ILE A 681 -4.92 -55.28 32.16
CA ILE A 681 -6.07 -55.56 31.31
C ILE A 681 -6.32 -54.36 30.38
N TYR A 682 -6.67 -54.62 29.12
CA TYR A 682 -6.83 -53.61 28.10
C TYR A 682 -7.69 -52.43 28.52
N ASP A 683 -8.82 -52.66 29.18
CA ASP A 683 -9.73 -51.62 29.67
C ASP A 683 -9.12 -50.72 30.80
N GLU A 684 -8.24 -51.29 31.59
CA GLU A 684 -7.52 -50.55 32.64
C GLU A 684 -6.44 -49.64 32.08
N ILE A 685 -5.75 -50.05 31.01
CA ILE A 685 -4.77 -49.24 30.30
C ILE A 685 -5.44 -48.00 29.76
N TRP A 686 -6.55 -48.13 29.06
CA TRP A 686 -7.25 -47.00 28.49
C TRP A 686 -7.89 -46.10 29.54
N LYS A 687 -8.35 -46.67 30.64
CA LYS A 687 -8.85 -45.87 31.78
C LYS A 687 -7.74 -45.02 32.37
N ASP A 688 -6.54 -45.55 32.53
CA ASP A 688 -5.40 -44.85 33.05
C ASP A 688 -4.90 -43.77 32.07
N LEU A 689 -4.79 -44.08 30.80
CA LEU A 689 -4.45 -43.12 29.77
C LEU A 689 -5.49 -41.98 29.60
N ARG A 690 -6.78 -42.29 29.79
CA ARG A 690 -7.84 -41.26 29.79
C ARG A 690 -7.74 -40.30 30.98
N THR A 691 -7.20 -40.73 32.10
CA THR A 691 -6.93 -39.85 33.26
C THR A 691 -5.70 -38.98 33.07
N TRP A 692 -4.78 -39.43 32.19
CA TRP A 692 -3.59 -38.69 31.84
C TRP A 692 -3.91 -37.57 30.82
N ALA A 693 -4.82 -37.78 29.88
CA ALA A 693 -5.14 -36.77 28.86
C ALA A 693 -5.89 -35.56 29.47
N VAL A 694 -5.22 -34.46 29.54
CA VAL A 694 -5.73 -33.22 30.13
C VAL A 694 -6.35 -32.31 29.09
N ASP A 695 -5.68 -32.11 27.95
CA ASP A 695 -6.15 -31.23 26.90
C ASP A 695 -7.02 -31.95 25.83
N THR A 696 -7.58 -31.15 24.91
CA THR A 696 -8.49 -31.67 23.90
C THR A 696 -7.75 -32.53 22.87
N LYS A 697 -6.48 -32.21 22.57
CA LYS A 697 -5.68 -32.91 21.58
C LYS A 697 -5.28 -34.29 22.06
N GLU A 698 -4.85 -34.40 23.32
CA GLU A 698 -4.53 -35.65 23.96
C GLU A 698 -5.75 -36.59 24.02
N LYS A 699 -6.93 -36.03 24.32
CA LYS A 699 -8.20 -36.78 24.33
C LYS A 699 -8.58 -37.34 22.97
N VAL A 700 -8.39 -36.57 21.92
CA VAL A 700 -8.66 -37.00 20.54
C VAL A 700 -7.66 -38.07 20.11
N LEU A 701 -6.36 -37.87 20.41
CA LEU A 701 -5.31 -38.82 20.13
C LEU A 701 -5.60 -40.18 20.80
N LEU A 702 -5.97 -40.17 22.08
CA LEU A 702 -6.32 -41.39 22.79
C LEU A 702 -7.56 -42.10 22.20
N SER A 703 -8.57 -41.31 21.78
CA SER A 703 -9.77 -41.86 21.13
C SER A 703 -9.42 -42.55 19.79
N GLU A 704 -8.54 -41.97 19.01
CA GLU A 704 -8.10 -42.55 17.75
C GLU A 704 -7.17 -43.76 17.95
N LEU A 705 -6.26 -43.71 18.91
CA LEU A 705 -5.45 -44.86 19.31
C LEU A 705 -6.34 -46.00 19.79
N GLU A 706 -7.37 -45.73 20.62
CA GLU A 706 -8.34 -46.71 21.04
C GLU A 706 -9.13 -47.34 19.88
N ASN A 707 -9.59 -46.52 18.93
CA ASN A 707 -10.28 -47.03 17.74
C ASN A 707 -9.36 -47.84 16.80
N SER A 708 -8.07 -47.55 16.85
CA SER A 708 -7.02 -48.29 16.09
C SER A 708 -6.53 -49.52 16.85
N SER A 709 -7.08 -49.85 17.99
CA SER A 709 -6.65 -50.85 18.95
C SER A 709 -6.61 -52.30 18.43
N LYS A 710 -7.32 -52.66 17.36
CA LYS A 710 -7.16 -53.97 16.70
C LYS A 710 -5.73 -54.20 16.18
N LEU A 711 -4.92 -53.19 16.00
CA LEU A 711 -3.50 -53.26 15.65
C LEU A 711 -2.63 -53.42 16.91
N PHE A 712 -3.01 -52.85 18.05
CA PHE A 712 -2.28 -52.93 19.34
C PHE A 712 -2.42 -54.28 20.03
N SER A 713 -3.49 -55.01 19.80
CA SER A 713 -3.74 -56.28 20.49
C SER A 713 -2.78 -57.40 20.14
N GLN A 714 -1.89 -57.23 19.17
CA GLN A 714 -1.03 -58.28 18.67
C GLN A 714 0.49 -58.04 18.78
N LYS A 715 0.97 -56.82 19.25
CA LYS A 715 2.40 -56.56 19.25
C LYS A 715 2.86 -55.91 20.56
N GLU A 716 3.35 -54.75 20.61
CA GLU A 716 4.04 -54.16 21.72
C GLU A 716 3.15 -53.12 22.45
N LYS A 717 3.04 -53.21 23.78
CA LYS A 717 2.39 -52.25 24.62
C LYS A 717 3.39 -51.18 25.10
N PRO A 718 3.03 -49.89 25.16
CA PRO A 718 3.98 -48.86 25.62
C PRO A 718 4.24 -48.84 27.10
N TYR A 719 5.32 -48.27 27.52
CA TYR A 719 5.58 -47.81 28.87
C TYR A 719 5.14 -46.33 28.99
N ARG A 720 4.59 -45.92 30.09
CA ARG A 720 4.21 -44.52 30.38
C ARG A 720 5.27 -43.86 31.25
N ASP A 721 5.53 -42.56 31.02
CA ASP A 721 6.44 -41.72 31.83
C ASP A 721 7.88 -42.25 31.86
N CYS A 722 8.43 -42.72 30.74
CA CYS A 722 9.79 -43.23 30.63
C CYS A 722 10.82 -42.08 30.72
N ILE A 723 11.86 -42.30 31.55
CA ILE A 723 12.97 -41.36 31.75
C ILE A 723 14.24 -41.90 31.08
N PHE A 724 14.93 -41.05 30.35
CA PHE A 724 16.14 -41.43 29.63
C PHE A 724 17.21 -40.35 29.66
N GLN A 725 18.46 -40.69 29.35
CA GLN A 725 19.59 -39.76 29.15
C GLN A 725 20.11 -39.86 27.74
N ILE A 726 20.60 -38.75 27.19
CA ILE A 726 21.11 -38.66 25.84
C ILE A 726 22.60 -38.35 25.87
N GLY A 727 23.40 -39.22 25.22
CA GLY A 727 24.80 -38.93 24.93
C GLY A 727 25.75 -38.79 26.15
N GLY A 728 25.39 -39.37 27.28
CA GLY A 728 26.27 -39.30 28.46
C GLY A 728 26.17 -38.01 29.29
N ASN A 729 25.21 -37.14 28.99
CA ASN A 729 24.88 -35.99 29.84
C ASN A 729 24.15 -36.47 31.12
N GLU A 730 24.38 -35.81 32.24
CA GLU A 730 23.66 -36.10 33.52
C GLU A 730 22.20 -35.63 33.49
N GLU A 731 21.77 -34.90 32.47
CA GLU A 731 20.37 -34.41 32.33
C GLU A 731 19.44 -35.57 31.99
N GLN A 732 18.31 -35.60 32.70
CA GLN A 732 17.25 -36.59 32.53
C GLN A 732 16.12 -36.01 31.72
N TYR A 733 15.68 -36.75 30.68
CA TYR A 733 14.60 -36.36 29.80
C TYR A 733 13.44 -37.35 29.99
N LYS A 734 12.20 -36.86 29.83
CA LYS A 734 10.98 -37.65 30.00
C LYS A 734 10.20 -37.72 28.68
N CYS A 735 9.64 -38.88 28.34
CA CYS A 735 8.64 -39.06 27.32
C CYS A 735 7.35 -39.61 27.86
N ASP A 736 6.25 -39.32 27.22
CA ASP A 736 4.91 -39.66 27.69
C ASP A 736 4.57 -41.13 27.45
N LEU A 737 4.87 -41.64 26.24
CA LEU A 737 4.75 -43.06 25.93
C LEU A 737 6.02 -43.56 25.21
N PHE A 738 6.45 -44.79 25.55
CA PHE A 738 7.64 -45.38 24.97
C PHE A 738 7.43 -46.85 24.57
N TRP A 739 7.60 -47.17 23.33
CA TRP A 739 7.56 -48.55 22.80
C TRP A 739 9.00 -49.04 22.71
N LYS A 740 9.38 -49.86 23.69
CA LYS A 740 10.75 -50.27 23.90
C LYS A 740 11.33 -51.14 22.76
N GLU A 741 10.55 -52.11 22.27
CA GLU A 741 11.02 -52.98 21.20
C GLU A 741 11.16 -52.31 19.87
N SER A 742 10.27 -51.35 19.59
CA SER A 742 10.25 -50.56 18.38
C SER A 742 11.11 -49.27 18.47
N GLN A 743 11.61 -48.93 19.65
CA GLN A 743 12.39 -47.70 19.96
C GLN A 743 11.65 -46.43 19.45
N VAL A 744 10.36 -46.35 19.78
CA VAL A 744 9.51 -45.19 19.42
C VAL A 744 9.10 -44.48 20.70
N ALA A 745 9.29 -43.17 20.79
CA ALA A 745 8.86 -42.32 21.89
C ALA A 745 7.84 -41.26 21.42
N LEU A 746 6.77 -41.09 22.17
CA LEU A 746 5.78 -40.06 22.00
C LEU A 746 5.98 -38.96 23.05
N PHE A 747 5.91 -37.72 22.62
CA PHE A 747 5.98 -36.54 23.50
C PHE A 747 4.74 -35.68 23.28
N THR A 748 4.21 -35.12 24.35
CA THR A 748 3.11 -34.14 24.32
C THR A 748 3.63 -32.74 24.63
N SER A 749 2.75 -31.76 24.65
CA SER A 749 3.08 -30.37 24.98
C SER A 749 3.81 -30.19 26.31
N ASP A 750 3.57 -31.04 27.29
CA ASP A 750 4.24 -30.98 28.61
C ASP A 750 5.71 -31.39 28.55
N ASN A 751 6.14 -32.08 27.49
CA ASN A 751 7.49 -32.62 27.30
C ASN A 751 8.16 -32.16 26.02
N GLU A 752 7.82 -30.96 25.49
CA GLU A 752 8.35 -30.41 24.25
C GLU A 752 9.87 -30.22 24.25
N ASP A 753 10.42 -29.74 25.37
CA ASP A 753 11.87 -29.59 25.55
C ASP A 753 12.59 -30.95 25.46
N CYS A 754 11.98 -31.98 26.04
CA CYS A 754 12.50 -33.35 25.97
C CYS A 754 12.46 -33.92 24.58
N TYR A 755 11.38 -33.63 23.80
CA TYR A 755 11.29 -33.98 22.41
C TYR A 755 12.42 -33.37 21.57
N THR A 756 12.64 -32.06 21.76
CA THR A 756 13.70 -31.33 21.07
C THR A 756 15.09 -31.90 21.37
N ALA A 757 15.35 -32.27 22.61
CA ALA A 757 16.60 -32.85 23.03
C ALA A 757 16.81 -34.28 22.45
N ALA A 758 15.74 -35.07 22.35
CA ALA A 758 15.78 -36.44 21.86
C ALA A 758 15.87 -36.55 20.30
N GLN A 759 15.63 -35.47 19.58
CA GLN A 759 15.74 -35.47 18.13
C GLN A 759 17.17 -35.78 17.65
N GLY A 760 17.32 -36.74 16.76
CA GLY A 760 18.60 -37.19 16.23
C GLY A 760 19.29 -38.27 17.10
N SER A 761 18.61 -38.77 18.14
CA SER A 761 19.00 -39.94 18.89
C SER A 761 18.65 -41.26 18.18
N ASP A 762 18.95 -42.39 18.81
CA ASP A 762 18.60 -43.72 18.29
C ASP A 762 17.10 -44.05 18.42
N ILE A 763 16.34 -43.20 19.14
CA ILE A 763 14.89 -43.34 19.32
C ILE A 763 14.17 -42.58 18.20
N LYS A 764 13.10 -43.13 17.65
CA LYS A 764 12.18 -42.45 16.78
C LYS A 764 11.23 -41.59 17.64
N CYS A 765 11.51 -40.28 17.66
CA CYS A 765 10.72 -39.32 18.42
C CYS A 765 9.53 -38.84 17.61
N ILE A 766 8.34 -38.85 18.24
CA ILE A 766 7.08 -38.36 17.66
C ILE A 766 6.49 -37.32 18.62
N TYR A 767 6.12 -36.17 18.08
CA TYR A 767 5.49 -35.10 18.84
C TYR A 767 3.99 -35.04 18.52
N CYS A 768 3.19 -34.84 19.54
CA CYS A 768 1.74 -34.74 19.42
C CYS A 768 1.34 -33.33 18.99
N ASP A 769 1.38 -33.04 17.66
CA ASP A 769 1.08 -31.75 17.06
C ASP A 769 -0.27 -31.72 16.33
N ASP A 770 -0.67 -32.88 15.77
CA ASP A 770 -1.95 -33.04 15.05
C ASP A 770 -2.45 -34.47 15.25
N ASP A 771 -3.67 -34.63 15.68
CA ASP A 771 -4.23 -35.87 16.19
C ASP A 771 -4.20 -37.01 15.14
N THR A 772 -4.67 -36.75 13.95
CA THR A 772 -4.74 -37.75 12.85
C THR A 772 -3.36 -38.10 12.29
N VAL A 773 -2.51 -37.12 12.15
CA VAL A 773 -1.15 -37.29 11.61
C VAL A 773 -0.27 -38.04 12.61
N THR A 774 -0.43 -37.75 13.90
CA THR A 774 0.36 -38.36 14.98
C THR A 774 0.07 -39.86 15.10
N VAL A 775 -1.19 -40.25 15.12
CA VAL A 775 -1.57 -41.68 15.14
C VAL A 775 -0.99 -42.43 13.95
N LYS A 776 -1.09 -41.86 12.76
CA LYS A 776 -0.52 -42.43 11.57
C LYS A 776 1.00 -42.59 11.66
N LYS A 777 1.69 -41.55 12.15
CA LYS A 777 3.16 -41.59 12.35
C LYS A 777 3.56 -42.71 13.33
N ILE A 778 2.81 -42.86 14.44
CA ILE A 778 3.05 -43.94 15.40
C ILE A 778 2.87 -45.34 14.76
N LEU A 779 1.73 -45.54 14.06
CA LEU A 779 1.44 -46.80 13.41
C LEU A 779 2.45 -47.17 12.32
N ASP A 780 2.89 -46.21 11.52
CA ASP A 780 3.90 -46.39 10.51
C ASP A 780 5.27 -46.69 11.12
N ALA A 781 5.66 -45.96 12.20
CA ALA A 781 6.91 -46.21 12.91
C ALA A 781 6.97 -47.61 13.57
N LEU A 782 5.82 -48.12 14.07
CA LEU A 782 5.69 -49.47 14.62
C LEU A 782 5.65 -50.56 13.57
N LYS A 783 5.32 -50.28 12.30
CA LYS A 783 5.27 -51.22 11.18
C LYS A 783 6.61 -51.43 10.48
N GLU A 784 7.52 -50.48 10.59
CA GLU A 784 8.83 -50.49 9.85
C GLU A 784 9.85 -51.49 10.41
N ARG A 785 9.43 -52.53 11.16
CA ARG A 785 10.26 -53.68 11.56
C ARG A 785 9.67 -55.02 11.15
#